data_8139ddde77d5c439101f255f34c88c52
#
_entry.id   8139ddde77d5c439101f255f34c88c52
#
_cell.length_a   1.000
_cell.length_b   1.000
_cell.length_c   1.000
_cell.angle_alpha   90.00
_cell.angle_beta   90.00
_cell.angle_gamma   90.00
#
_symmetry.space_group_name_H-M   'P 1'
#
loop_
_entity.id
_entity.type
_entity.pdbx_description
1 polymer ?
#
loop_
_entity_poly.entity_id
_entity_poly.type
_entity_poly.pdbx_seq_one_letter_code
_entity_poly.pdbx_strand_id
1 'polypeptide(L)'
;MIRPPSGTVTFLFSDIEGSTPLWERHPKSMEAALPRHDDILRQAITIHNGYVFKTVGDAFCAAFSRPDDALAAAIEAQRRLSNEPWPADIGQLRARIGIHSGTAVERESDYFGPAVNRAARIEAAAHGGQILLSQAVERLLGGELPEGIDLIDLGEHRLKGLGRPERLFQVTAVDLQSDFPSLALDRQRTNLPAGEVELFGRDRELTELVSLLAGRRVRLVTLTGPGGVGKTSLALKAAIALLPHFPDGVYQVLLTSLGNPTAVPSAVAAVLGAREMPDKPPAEVVRDVLREKHLLLLMDNFEHILPAAGHLSEWLAVAPGLVVLSTSRSPLRLRGEHEFPIAPLPTPDLITDPTMLGHEAAIALFMERARAVRPGLALTAANAGVVSAICRRLEGLPLAIELAAARARLLPLPDLLRRLESALPVLVGGPRDSPERQRSLRETIAWSYRLLAPGQQRLFRSLAAFRGGFSLEEVAAICETGTPLDALEGLEPLAAQSLIRADETGSDARFTMLETVREFALEELTAAGEMEYVRSRHLDYFTDLARQLSDAMRGNEYQVWFNRLNAEQDNVRYALQWALDDNRSSAIAERGAWLAGYLGFFWLFGNSIDEARRTFKRAVERVSRPCPARAKALVGAGIFAWQTGEYAAAETWLHEGLAIWRSVSYPNELADATHMTGHLEFDRRRYEPARALFAESLDLFKSLGNAVQVATLTADLGLVAMQQADYPLAEACYQEALSKYRQNDIPEALSDVLYRLGDLYRLRNDIDGAAAYYQESLDRIRPLNYKLGIACGLHKLGQVARLTGQPQIARDRLREAL
;
A
#
# COMPACT_ATOMS: atom_id res chain seq x y z
N MET A 1 -45.33 -20.26 -0.37
CA MET A 1 -44.21 -19.34 -0.76
C MET A 1 -43.66 -18.70 0.52
N ILE A 2 -42.41 -18.91 0.81
CA ILE A 2 -41.72 -18.27 1.94
C ILE A 2 -41.64 -16.75 1.61
N ARG A 3 -42.09 -15.89 2.54
CA ARG A 3 -41.99 -14.45 2.38
C ARG A 3 -40.55 -13.98 2.62
N PRO A 4 -40.07 -12.97 1.87
CA PRO A 4 -38.74 -12.40 2.13
C PRO A 4 -38.58 -11.95 3.59
N PRO A 5 -37.54 -12.37 4.31
CA PRO A 5 -37.29 -11.91 5.68
C PRO A 5 -37.06 -10.39 5.73
N SER A 6 -37.50 -9.73 6.82
CA SER A 6 -37.32 -8.29 7.02
C SER A 6 -36.78 -7.98 8.42
N GLY A 7 -36.18 -6.81 8.58
CA GLY A 7 -35.54 -6.41 9.84
C GLY A 7 -34.06 -6.84 9.88
N THR A 8 -33.68 -7.54 10.95
CA THR A 8 -32.35 -8.20 11.01
C THR A 8 -32.45 -9.52 10.26
N VAL A 9 -31.76 -9.63 9.17
CA VAL A 9 -31.78 -10.77 8.25
C VAL A 9 -30.43 -11.50 8.34
N THR A 10 -30.46 -12.83 8.35
CA THR A 10 -29.28 -13.65 8.23
C THR A 10 -29.09 -14.07 6.78
N PHE A 11 -27.96 -13.74 6.20
CA PHE A 11 -27.59 -14.05 4.82
C PHE A 11 -26.67 -15.26 4.79
N LEU A 12 -26.95 -16.20 3.91
CA LEU A 12 -26.09 -17.33 3.55
C LEU A 12 -25.68 -17.15 2.08
N PHE A 13 -24.39 -17.12 1.84
CA PHE A 13 -23.78 -17.12 0.52
C PHE A 13 -23.01 -18.40 0.32
N SER A 14 -23.11 -18.98 -0.85
CA SER A 14 -22.32 -20.16 -1.21
C SER A 14 -21.85 -20.11 -2.66
N ASP A 15 -20.72 -20.74 -2.95
CA ASP A 15 -20.09 -20.82 -4.26
C ASP A 15 -19.24 -22.09 -4.37
N ILE A 16 -19.07 -22.67 -5.54
CA ILE A 16 -18.23 -23.85 -5.74
C ILE A 16 -16.76 -23.44 -5.84
N GLU A 17 -15.91 -23.98 -4.98
CA GLU A 17 -14.48 -23.74 -5.04
C GLU A 17 -13.88 -24.26 -6.36
N GLY A 18 -13.26 -23.34 -7.14
CA GLY A 18 -12.60 -23.70 -8.39
C GLY A 18 -13.55 -24.08 -9.52
N SER A 19 -14.79 -23.57 -9.54
CA SER A 19 -15.78 -23.89 -10.59
C SER A 19 -15.28 -23.55 -12.00
N THR A 20 -14.65 -22.39 -12.20
CA THR A 20 -14.15 -21.96 -13.52
C THR A 20 -13.14 -22.95 -14.15
N PRO A 21 -12.07 -23.37 -13.46
CA PRO A 21 -11.18 -24.42 -13.98
C PRO A 21 -11.86 -25.78 -14.23
N LEU A 22 -12.90 -26.11 -13.48
CA LEU A 22 -13.67 -27.34 -13.69
C LEU A 22 -14.50 -27.24 -14.98
N TRP A 23 -15.12 -26.08 -15.22
CA TRP A 23 -15.82 -25.81 -16.47
C TRP A 23 -14.91 -25.86 -17.69
N GLU A 24 -13.72 -25.31 -17.58
CA GLU A 24 -12.75 -25.32 -18.68
C GLU A 24 -12.25 -26.74 -19.02
N ARG A 25 -12.00 -27.56 -18.01
CA ARG A 25 -11.43 -28.90 -18.21
C ARG A 25 -12.48 -29.97 -18.46
N HIS A 26 -13.65 -29.89 -17.85
CA HIS A 26 -14.67 -30.94 -17.83
C HIS A 26 -16.09 -30.37 -18.08
N PRO A 27 -16.33 -29.62 -19.18
CA PRO A 27 -17.59 -28.91 -19.39
C PRO A 27 -18.83 -29.81 -19.36
N LYS A 28 -18.77 -31.03 -19.96
CA LYS A 28 -19.89 -31.95 -19.96
C LYS A 28 -20.25 -32.52 -18.59
N SER A 29 -19.25 -32.79 -17.79
CA SER A 29 -19.47 -33.32 -16.43
C SER A 29 -19.98 -32.25 -15.50
N MET A 30 -19.51 -30.98 -15.67
CA MET A 30 -20.02 -29.83 -14.96
C MET A 30 -21.46 -29.48 -15.37
N GLU A 31 -21.81 -29.61 -16.64
CA GLU A 31 -23.19 -29.42 -17.13
C GLU A 31 -24.18 -30.37 -16.48
N ALA A 32 -23.77 -31.61 -16.18
CA ALA A 32 -24.56 -32.60 -15.47
C ALA A 32 -24.57 -32.40 -13.95
N ALA A 33 -23.43 -31.96 -13.38
CA ALA A 33 -23.25 -31.82 -11.94
C ALA A 33 -23.88 -30.56 -11.35
N LEU A 34 -23.85 -29.43 -12.07
CA LEU A 34 -24.36 -28.15 -11.58
C LEU A 34 -25.84 -28.17 -11.23
N PRO A 35 -26.76 -28.70 -12.03
CA PRO A 35 -28.17 -28.82 -11.65
C PRO A 35 -28.38 -29.62 -10.37
N ARG A 36 -27.56 -30.65 -10.12
CA ARG A 36 -27.64 -31.46 -8.92
C ARG A 36 -27.14 -30.71 -7.69
N HIS A 37 -26.04 -29.96 -7.84
CA HIS A 37 -25.57 -29.03 -6.82
C HIS A 37 -26.66 -28.02 -6.45
N ASP A 38 -27.27 -27.41 -7.45
CA ASP A 38 -28.31 -26.39 -7.25
C ASP A 38 -29.54 -26.95 -6.54
N ASP A 39 -29.94 -28.17 -6.88
CA ASP A 39 -31.03 -28.87 -6.20
C ASP A 39 -30.71 -29.14 -4.73
N ILE A 40 -29.51 -29.57 -4.42
CA ILE A 40 -29.08 -29.83 -3.03
C ILE A 40 -29.12 -28.54 -2.19
N LEU A 41 -28.53 -27.45 -2.70
CA LEU A 41 -28.54 -26.18 -1.99
C LEU A 41 -29.95 -25.63 -1.84
N ARG A 42 -30.74 -25.61 -2.91
CA ARG A 42 -32.12 -25.10 -2.89
C ARG A 42 -33.00 -25.87 -1.91
N GLN A 43 -32.86 -27.19 -1.85
CA GLN A 43 -33.59 -28.02 -0.92
C GLN A 43 -33.16 -27.77 0.52
N ALA A 44 -31.86 -27.74 0.80
CA ALA A 44 -31.32 -27.45 2.14
C ALA A 44 -31.79 -26.06 2.64
N ILE A 45 -31.72 -25.04 1.81
CA ILE A 45 -32.19 -23.70 2.13
C ILE A 45 -33.71 -23.71 2.41
N THR A 46 -34.51 -24.37 1.57
CA THR A 46 -35.95 -24.36 1.68
C THR A 46 -36.46 -25.14 2.89
N ILE A 47 -35.85 -26.29 3.20
CA ILE A 47 -36.22 -27.14 4.38
C ILE A 47 -36.03 -26.34 5.68
N HIS A 48 -35.00 -25.49 5.72
CA HIS A 48 -34.68 -24.65 6.88
C HIS A 48 -35.23 -23.21 6.75
N ASN A 49 -36.40 -23.02 6.13
CA ASN A 49 -37.13 -21.76 6.05
C ASN A 49 -36.38 -20.60 5.36
N GLY A 50 -35.38 -20.90 4.56
CA GLY A 50 -34.59 -19.92 3.82
C GLY A 50 -35.26 -19.46 2.53
N TYR A 51 -35.05 -18.20 2.18
CA TYR A 51 -35.51 -17.57 0.95
C TYR A 51 -34.33 -17.33 0.03
N VAL A 52 -34.24 -18.06 -1.10
CA VAL A 52 -33.23 -17.81 -2.14
C VAL A 52 -33.64 -16.57 -2.91
N PHE A 53 -32.92 -15.48 -2.74
CA PHE A 53 -33.24 -14.21 -3.42
C PHE A 53 -32.43 -14.00 -4.69
N LYS A 54 -31.29 -14.71 -4.84
CA LYS A 54 -30.43 -14.58 -6.01
C LYS A 54 -29.60 -15.83 -6.27
N THR A 55 -29.38 -16.14 -7.54
CA THR A 55 -28.37 -17.11 -7.99
C THR A 55 -27.52 -16.45 -9.09
N VAL A 56 -26.20 -16.61 -9.03
CA VAL A 56 -25.25 -16.04 -10.00
C VAL A 56 -24.26 -17.15 -10.39
N GLY A 57 -24.46 -17.76 -11.54
CA GLY A 57 -23.70 -18.96 -11.90
C GLY A 57 -24.02 -20.10 -10.93
N ASP A 58 -22.98 -20.62 -10.26
CA ASP A 58 -23.07 -21.64 -9.22
C ASP A 58 -23.23 -21.07 -7.79
N ALA A 59 -23.23 -19.77 -7.66
CA ALA A 59 -23.37 -19.08 -6.37
C ALA A 59 -24.86 -18.94 -5.95
N PHE A 60 -25.14 -19.26 -4.69
CA PHE A 60 -26.44 -19.05 -4.06
C PHE A 60 -26.38 -17.93 -3.03
N CYS A 61 -27.40 -17.07 -3.09
CA CYS A 61 -27.62 -16.01 -2.10
C CYS A 61 -29.01 -16.26 -1.44
N ALA A 62 -28.99 -16.60 -0.16
CA ALA A 62 -30.21 -16.88 0.59
C ALA A 62 -30.34 -15.99 1.84
N ALA A 63 -31.57 -15.73 2.23
CA ALA A 63 -31.93 -14.91 3.39
C ALA A 63 -32.79 -15.72 4.35
N PHE A 64 -32.52 -15.57 5.65
CA PHE A 64 -33.23 -16.29 6.73
C PHE A 64 -33.68 -15.29 7.82
N SER A 65 -34.79 -15.58 8.43
CA SER A 65 -35.31 -14.82 9.57
C SER A 65 -34.57 -15.13 10.88
N ARG A 66 -33.87 -16.29 10.94
CA ARG A 66 -33.14 -16.77 12.12
C ARG A 66 -31.76 -17.29 11.75
N PRO A 67 -30.75 -17.03 12.57
CA PRO A 67 -29.40 -17.52 12.33
C PRO A 67 -29.30 -19.06 12.46
N ASP A 68 -30.08 -19.67 13.33
CA ASP A 68 -30.13 -21.13 13.53
C ASP A 68 -30.55 -21.84 12.24
N ASP A 69 -31.57 -21.31 11.55
CA ASP A 69 -32.06 -21.86 10.28
C ASP A 69 -30.99 -21.78 9.19
N ALA A 70 -30.25 -20.66 9.14
CA ALA A 70 -29.15 -20.49 8.19
C ALA A 70 -27.98 -21.45 8.48
N LEU A 71 -27.66 -21.64 9.77
CA LEU A 71 -26.63 -22.58 10.19
C LEU A 71 -27.02 -24.02 9.85
N ALA A 72 -28.26 -24.42 10.16
CA ALA A 72 -28.78 -25.74 9.84
C ALA A 72 -28.79 -26.01 8.32
N ALA A 73 -29.22 -25.03 7.53
CA ALA A 73 -29.19 -25.11 6.07
C ALA A 73 -27.77 -25.30 5.53
N ALA A 74 -26.79 -24.59 6.07
CA ALA A 74 -25.39 -24.70 5.66
C ALA A 74 -24.81 -26.08 5.95
N ILE A 75 -25.05 -26.61 7.15
CA ILE A 75 -24.59 -27.93 7.58
C ILE A 75 -25.22 -29.03 6.72
N GLU A 76 -26.54 -28.97 6.52
CA GLU A 76 -27.27 -29.94 5.68
C GLU A 76 -26.79 -29.89 4.24
N ALA A 77 -26.53 -28.70 3.68
CA ALA A 77 -25.96 -28.55 2.34
C ALA A 77 -24.59 -29.22 2.24
N GLN A 78 -23.67 -28.95 3.17
CA GLN A 78 -22.33 -29.56 3.15
C GLN A 78 -22.38 -31.09 3.30
N ARG A 79 -23.24 -31.61 4.17
CA ARG A 79 -23.45 -33.04 4.33
C ARG A 79 -23.90 -33.72 3.04
N ARG A 80 -24.88 -33.12 2.38
CA ARG A 80 -25.39 -33.68 1.11
C ARG A 80 -24.37 -33.57 -0.02
N LEU A 81 -23.68 -32.44 -0.14
CA LEU A 81 -22.63 -32.26 -1.13
C LEU A 81 -21.48 -33.25 -0.95
N SER A 82 -21.11 -33.55 0.30
CA SER A 82 -20.06 -34.50 0.63
C SER A 82 -20.45 -35.96 0.34
N ASN A 83 -21.74 -36.28 0.43
CA ASN A 83 -22.24 -37.62 0.19
C ASN A 83 -22.78 -37.87 -1.23
N GLU A 84 -22.82 -36.82 -2.06
CA GLU A 84 -23.29 -36.95 -3.46
C GLU A 84 -22.26 -37.67 -4.32
N PRO A 85 -22.67 -38.63 -5.15
CA PRO A 85 -21.78 -39.33 -6.07
C PRO A 85 -21.51 -38.45 -7.32
N TRP A 86 -20.52 -37.60 -7.23
CA TRP A 86 -20.10 -36.73 -8.34
C TRP A 86 -19.39 -37.53 -9.45
N PRO A 87 -19.43 -37.06 -10.72
CA PRO A 87 -18.67 -37.66 -11.80
C PRO A 87 -17.17 -37.77 -11.46
N ALA A 88 -16.57 -38.94 -11.76
CA ALA A 88 -15.20 -39.24 -11.34
C ALA A 88 -14.12 -38.28 -11.89
N ASP A 89 -14.37 -37.64 -13.04
CA ASP A 89 -13.46 -36.73 -13.73
C ASP A 89 -13.43 -35.33 -13.15
N ILE A 90 -14.50 -34.92 -12.42
CA ILE A 90 -14.52 -33.63 -11.71
C ILE A 90 -14.21 -33.78 -10.22
N GLY A 91 -14.18 -35.01 -9.70
CA GLY A 91 -14.00 -35.29 -8.28
C GLY A 91 -15.14 -34.72 -7.43
N GLN A 92 -14.88 -34.50 -6.15
CA GLN A 92 -15.89 -34.01 -5.22
C GLN A 92 -16.10 -32.49 -5.40
N LEU A 93 -17.31 -32.06 -5.71
CA LEU A 93 -17.68 -30.64 -5.71
C LEU A 93 -17.78 -30.14 -4.25
N ARG A 94 -17.03 -29.12 -3.94
CA ARG A 94 -16.97 -28.52 -2.60
C ARG A 94 -17.45 -27.08 -2.64
N ALA A 95 -18.50 -26.79 -1.91
CA ALA A 95 -19.00 -25.42 -1.77
C ALA A 95 -18.36 -24.75 -0.55
N ARG A 96 -17.93 -23.49 -0.70
CA ARG A 96 -17.63 -22.61 0.40
C ARG A 96 -18.91 -21.88 0.83
N ILE A 97 -19.10 -21.72 2.14
CA ILE A 97 -20.30 -21.08 2.69
C ILE A 97 -19.92 -19.99 3.69
N GLY A 98 -20.50 -18.81 3.52
CA GLY A 98 -20.36 -17.68 4.45
C GLY A 98 -21.69 -17.21 4.98
N ILE A 99 -21.81 -16.99 6.30
CA ILE A 99 -23.04 -16.55 6.96
C ILE A 99 -22.81 -15.26 7.75
N HIS A 100 -23.69 -14.27 7.53
CA HIS A 100 -23.66 -13.00 8.25
C HIS A 100 -25.07 -12.51 8.56
N SER A 101 -25.25 -11.88 9.73
CA SER A 101 -26.52 -11.27 10.14
C SER A 101 -26.39 -9.76 10.22
N GLY A 102 -27.38 -9.06 9.68
CA GLY A 102 -27.45 -7.61 9.72
C GLY A 102 -28.67 -7.03 9.05
N THR A 103 -28.79 -5.70 9.06
CA THR A 103 -29.87 -5.00 8.39
C THR A 103 -29.54 -4.80 6.90
N ALA A 104 -30.56 -5.03 6.05
CA ALA A 104 -30.44 -4.80 4.62
C ALA A 104 -31.72 -4.16 4.08
N VAL A 105 -31.63 -3.53 2.93
CA VAL A 105 -32.78 -2.94 2.25
C VAL A 105 -33.30 -3.95 1.23
N GLU A 106 -34.55 -4.40 1.39
CA GLU A 106 -35.21 -5.26 0.42
C GLU A 106 -35.86 -4.38 -0.66
N ARG A 107 -35.64 -4.72 -1.93
CA ARG A 107 -36.25 -4.09 -3.11
C ARG A 107 -36.47 -5.16 -4.17
N GLU A 108 -37.72 -5.26 -4.65
CA GLU A 108 -38.06 -6.19 -5.74
C GLU A 108 -37.62 -7.64 -5.47
N SER A 109 -37.76 -8.09 -4.21
CA SER A 109 -37.38 -9.43 -3.74
C SER A 109 -35.87 -9.71 -3.75
N ASP A 110 -35.02 -8.69 -3.91
CA ASP A 110 -33.54 -8.75 -3.74
C ASP A 110 -33.12 -7.89 -2.53
N TYR A 111 -31.92 -8.14 -2.00
CA TYR A 111 -31.39 -7.44 -0.83
C TYR A 111 -30.16 -6.63 -1.18
N PHE A 112 -30.07 -5.43 -0.62
CA PHE A 112 -28.97 -4.48 -0.82
C PHE A 112 -28.45 -3.95 0.51
N GLY A 113 -27.15 -3.71 0.59
CA GLY A 113 -26.54 -3.02 1.70
C GLY A 113 -25.31 -3.72 2.27
N PRO A 114 -24.71 -3.12 3.33
CA PRO A 114 -23.44 -3.60 3.89
C PRO A 114 -23.47 -5.04 4.40
N ALA A 115 -24.62 -5.52 4.90
CA ALA A 115 -24.75 -6.89 5.41
C ALA A 115 -24.65 -7.94 4.29
N VAL A 116 -25.24 -7.68 3.13
CA VAL A 116 -25.16 -8.54 1.94
C VAL A 116 -23.72 -8.64 1.45
N ASN A 117 -23.05 -7.47 1.31
CA ASN A 117 -21.66 -7.41 0.90
C ASN A 117 -20.74 -8.15 1.89
N ARG A 118 -21.04 -8.06 3.19
CA ARG A 118 -20.24 -8.73 4.22
C ARG A 118 -20.39 -10.26 4.15
N ALA A 119 -21.62 -10.78 3.95
CA ALA A 119 -21.85 -12.20 3.75
C ALA A 119 -21.04 -12.75 2.54
N ALA A 120 -21.05 -12.03 1.41
CA ALA A 120 -20.27 -12.40 0.23
C ALA A 120 -18.75 -12.40 0.49
N ARG A 121 -18.24 -11.48 1.32
CA ARG A 121 -16.82 -11.43 1.66
C ARG A 121 -16.41 -12.54 2.63
N ILE A 122 -17.29 -12.95 3.52
CA ILE A 122 -17.06 -14.09 4.42
C ILE A 122 -17.07 -15.40 3.63
N GLU A 123 -18.01 -15.58 2.71
CA GLU A 123 -18.04 -16.72 1.79
C GLU A 123 -16.73 -16.82 0.98
N ALA A 124 -16.30 -15.72 0.36
CA ALA A 124 -15.05 -15.67 -0.43
C ALA A 124 -13.79 -15.99 0.40
N ALA A 125 -13.85 -15.90 1.72
CA ALA A 125 -12.77 -16.26 2.64
C ALA A 125 -12.70 -17.75 2.94
N ALA A 126 -13.78 -18.48 2.78
CA ALA A 126 -13.88 -19.90 3.09
C ALA A 126 -13.16 -20.77 2.04
N HIS A 127 -12.77 -21.95 2.46
CA HIS A 127 -12.34 -23.05 1.57
C HIS A 127 -13.54 -23.93 1.19
N GLY A 128 -13.43 -24.66 0.11
CA GLY A 128 -14.45 -25.63 -0.31
C GLY A 128 -14.70 -26.67 0.80
N GLY A 129 -15.96 -26.80 1.20
CA GLY A 129 -16.37 -27.64 2.35
C GLY A 129 -16.43 -26.89 3.69
N GLN A 130 -15.89 -25.66 3.77
CA GLN A 130 -15.86 -24.85 4.98
C GLN A 130 -17.11 -23.98 5.13
N ILE A 131 -17.60 -23.82 6.37
CA ILE A 131 -18.66 -22.90 6.73
C ILE A 131 -18.08 -21.85 7.68
N LEU A 132 -18.16 -20.59 7.30
CA LEU A 132 -17.70 -19.46 8.12
C LEU A 132 -18.86 -18.60 8.60
N LEU A 133 -18.82 -18.21 9.86
CA LEU A 133 -19.76 -17.29 10.50
C LEU A 133 -19.07 -15.97 10.88
N SER A 134 -19.81 -14.87 10.78
CA SER A 134 -19.40 -13.61 11.41
C SER A 134 -19.69 -13.61 12.91
N GLN A 135 -19.03 -12.73 13.66
CA GLN A 135 -19.34 -12.48 15.07
C GLN A 135 -20.80 -12.08 15.31
N ALA A 136 -21.43 -11.41 14.34
CA ALA A 136 -22.83 -11.06 14.44
C ALA A 136 -23.75 -12.28 14.50
N VAL A 137 -23.42 -13.34 13.76
CA VAL A 137 -24.14 -14.63 13.77
C VAL A 137 -23.89 -15.37 15.07
N GLU A 138 -22.63 -15.49 15.48
CA GLU A 138 -22.23 -16.15 16.71
C GLU A 138 -22.96 -15.57 17.93
N ARG A 139 -22.99 -14.25 18.07
CA ARG A 139 -23.72 -13.56 19.14
C ARG A 139 -25.22 -13.80 19.11
N LEU A 140 -25.83 -13.89 17.93
CA LEU A 140 -27.26 -14.13 17.78
C LEU A 140 -27.63 -15.59 18.06
N LEU A 141 -26.74 -16.54 17.86
CA LEU A 141 -26.89 -17.95 18.26
C LEU A 141 -26.83 -18.12 19.78
N GLY A 142 -26.26 -17.15 20.54
CA GLY A 142 -26.32 -17.07 21.99
C GLY A 142 -25.66 -18.21 22.75
N GLY A 143 -24.77 -18.98 22.09
CA GLY A 143 -24.11 -20.14 22.68
C GLY A 143 -24.96 -21.42 22.72
N GLU A 144 -26.20 -21.40 22.26
CA GLU A 144 -27.06 -22.59 22.14
C GLU A 144 -26.87 -23.20 20.74
N LEU A 145 -25.84 -24.03 20.58
CA LEU A 145 -25.60 -24.77 19.35
C LEU A 145 -26.29 -26.14 19.40
N PRO A 146 -26.76 -26.67 18.26
CA PRO A 146 -27.27 -28.04 18.19
C PRO A 146 -26.21 -29.03 18.64
N GLU A 147 -26.65 -30.18 19.19
CA GLU A 147 -25.78 -31.26 19.68
C GLU A 147 -24.83 -31.75 18.58
N GLY A 148 -23.53 -31.79 18.88
CA GLY A 148 -22.48 -32.22 17.93
C GLY A 148 -21.99 -31.16 16.96
N ILE A 149 -22.34 -29.88 17.19
CA ILE A 149 -21.85 -28.72 16.42
C ILE A 149 -21.03 -27.81 17.35
N ASP A 150 -19.83 -27.44 16.95
CA ASP A 150 -18.95 -26.52 17.65
C ASP A 150 -18.48 -25.39 16.75
N LEU A 151 -18.01 -24.28 17.35
CA LEU A 151 -17.43 -23.14 16.66
C LEU A 151 -15.95 -22.97 17.05
N ILE A 152 -15.10 -22.95 16.06
CA ILE A 152 -13.69 -22.61 16.23
C ILE A 152 -13.55 -21.10 15.93
N ASP A 153 -13.07 -20.34 16.91
CA ASP A 153 -12.75 -18.94 16.73
C ASP A 153 -11.46 -18.78 15.90
N LEU A 154 -11.59 -18.24 14.72
CA LEU A 154 -10.46 -18.01 13.81
C LEU A 154 -9.80 -16.64 14.04
N GLY A 155 -10.36 -15.79 14.92
CA GLY A 155 -9.85 -14.45 15.18
C GLY A 155 -10.39 -13.38 14.23
N GLU A 156 -9.75 -12.21 14.27
CA GLU A 156 -10.13 -11.05 13.44
C GLU A 156 -9.41 -11.05 12.10
N HIS A 157 -10.19 -10.87 11.02
CA HIS A 157 -9.68 -10.88 9.65
C HIS A 157 -10.13 -9.65 8.87
N ARG A 158 -9.22 -9.04 8.09
CA ARG A 158 -9.57 -7.96 7.15
C ARG A 158 -10.11 -8.55 5.86
N LEU A 159 -11.41 -8.42 5.65
CA LEU A 159 -12.07 -8.83 4.42
C LEU A 159 -11.97 -7.72 3.35
N LYS A 160 -11.72 -8.10 2.10
CA LYS A 160 -11.54 -7.15 0.98
C LYS A 160 -12.74 -6.21 0.85
N GLY A 161 -12.49 -4.89 0.89
CA GLY A 161 -13.54 -3.87 0.73
C GLY A 161 -14.40 -3.61 1.98
N LEU A 162 -14.08 -4.19 3.14
CA LEU A 162 -14.67 -3.84 4.43
C LEU A 162 -13.72 -2.94 5.22
N GLY A 163 -14.23 -1.81 5.69
CA GLY A 163 -13.44 -0.82 6.43
C GLY A 163 -12.99 -1.25 7.83
N ARG A 164 -13.57 -2.34 8.38
CA ARG A 164 -13.24 -2.86 9.72
C ARG A 164 -12.95 -4.35 9.64
N PRO A 165 -12.03 -4.88 10.47
CA PRO A 165 -11.86 -6.32 10.62
C PRO A 165 -13.15 -7.00 11.05
N GLU A 166 -13.35 -8.24 10.62
CA GLU A 166 -14.47 -9.09 11.02
C GLU A 166 -13.92 -10.32 11.76
N ARG A 167 -14.45 -10.59 12.95
CA ARG A 167 -14.13 -11.81 13.67
C ARG A 167 -14.91 -12.96 13.08
N LEU A 168 -14.20 -14.02 12.69
CA LEU A 168 -14.75 -15.15 11.98
C LEU A 168 -14.69 -16.42 12.82
N PHE A 169 -15.72 -17.22 12.66
CA PHE A 169 -15.83 -18.52 13.32
C PHE A 169 -16.03 -19.61 12.29
N GLN A 170 -15.35 -20.72 12.44
CA GLN A 170 -15.56 -21.91 11.61
C GLN A 170 -16.54 -22.85 12.32
N VAL A 171 -17.53 -23.30 11.58
CA VAL A 171 -18.45 -24.36 12.05
C VAL A 171 -17.78 -25.71 11.91
N THR A 172 -17.82 -26.52 12.95
CA THR A 172 -17.37 -27.92 12.95
C THR A 172 -18.52 -28.83 13.33
N ALA A 173 -18.59 -29.98 12.71
CA ALA A 173 -19.51 -31.07 13.02
C ALA A 173 -18.79 -32.41 12.86
N VAL A 174 -19.25 -33.45 13.57
CA VAL A 174 -18.56 -34.77 13.66
C VAL A 174 -18.37 -35.41 12.29
N ASP A 175 -19.23 -35.13 11.33
CA ASP A 175 -19.28 -35.73 9.99
C ASP A 175 -18.87 -34.77 8.86
N LEU A 176 -18.37 -33.56 9.20
CA LEU A 176 -17.84 -32.60 8.25
C LEU A 176 -16.31 -32.43 8.41
N GLN A 177 -15.66 -32.07 7.34
CA GLN A 177 -14.25 -31.68 7.39
C GLN A 177 -14.05 -30.52 8.38
N SER A 178 -13.14 -30.71 9.33
CA SER A 178 -12.83 -29.67 10.36
C SER A 178 -11.46 -29.06 10.21
N ASP A 179 -10.54 -29.73 9.53
CA ASP A 179 -9.17 -29.24 9.32
C ASP A 179 -9.07 -28.58 7.94
N PHE A 180 -8.88 -27.25 7.97
CA PHE A 180 -8.71 -26.42 6.78
C PHE A 180 -7.41 -25.61 6.88
N PRO A 181 -6.77 -25.29 5.75
CA PRO A 181 -5.69 -24.31 5.73
C PRO A 181 -6.14 -22.97 6.33
N SER A 182 -5.19 -22.10 6.69
CA SER A 182 -5.50 -20.71 7.07
C SER A 182 -6.36 -20.05 6.00
N LEU A 183 -7.34 -19.23 6.41
CA LEU A 183 -8.31 -18.59 5.53
C LEU A 183 -7.66 -17.98 4.29
N ALA A 184 -8.35 -18.08 3.17
CA ALA A 184 -7.84 -17.57 1.88
C ALA A 184 -7.52 -16.06 1.89
N LEU A 185 -8.01 -15.34 2.91
CA LEU A 185 -7.83 -13.89 3.12
C LEU A 185 -6.64 -13.50 3.99
N ASP A 186 -6.11 -14.40 4.79
CA ASP A 186 -4.87 -14.13 5.53
C ASP A 186 -3.64 -14.01 4.61
N ARG A 187 -3.88 -14.07 3.31
CA ARG A 187 -2.87 -13.98 2.27
C ARG A 187 -2.98 -12.74 1.38
N GLN A 188 -3.04 -11.55 1.94
CA GLN A 188 -2.26 -10.48 1.30
C GLN A 188 -0.78 -10.65 1.71
N ARG A 189 -0.22 -11.82 1.38
CA ARG A 189 1.21 -12.08 1.50
C ARG A 189 1.95 -11.54 0.28
N THR A 190 1.43 -10.48 -0.31
CA THR A 190 2.04 -9.85 -1.47
C THR A 190 1.52 -8.43 -1.67
N ASN A 191 2.40 -7.56 -2.12
CA ASN A 191 2.07 -6.26 -2.67
C ASN A 191 2.25 -6.21 -4.19
N LEU A 192 2.32 -7.38 -4.84
CA LEU A 192 2.42 -7.46 -6.29
C LEU A 192 1.14 -6.90 -6.95
N PRO A 193 1.26 -6.27 -8.13
CA PRO A 193 0.12 -5.75 -8.87
C PRO A 193 -0.84 -6.88 -9.25
N ALA A 194 -2.15 -6.60 -9.14
CA ALA A 194 -3.21 -7.58 -9.40
C ALA A 194 -3.47 -7.86 -10.89
N GLY A 195 -2.75 -7.20 -11.82
CA GLY A 195 -2.93 -7.34 -13.25
C GLY A 195 -2.22 -8.56 -13.86
N GLU A 196 -2.74 -9.05 -14.98
CA GLU A 196 -2.07 -10.08 -15.76
C GLU A 196 -0.85 -9.49 -16.48
N VAL A 197 0.33 -10.06 -16.23
CA VAL A 197 1.57 -9.66 -16.89
C VAL A 197 1.73 -10.53 -18.13
N GLU A 198 1.53 -9.94 -19.32
CA GLU A 198 1.78 -10.63 -20.58
C GLU A 198 3.29 -10.73 -20.86
N LEU A 199 3.73 -11.92 -21.20
CA LEU A 199 5.11 -12.18 -21.65
C LEU A 199 5.10 -12.81 -23.04
N PHE A 200 6.00 -12.36 -23.88
CA PHE A 200 6.16 -12.90 -25.25
C PHE A 200 7.49 -13.66 -25.32
N GLY A 201 7.42 -14.94 -25.69
CA GLY A 201 8.59 -15.78 -25.96
C GLY A 201 9.55 -15.93 -24.79
N ARG A 202 9.05 -15.89 -23.53
CA ARG A 202 9.82 -15.99 -22.30
C ARG A 202 9.43 -17.19 -21.44
N ASP A 203 8.70 -18.14 -22.00
CA ASP A 203 8.19 -19.31 -21.27
C ASP A 203 9.32 -20.17 -20.71
N ARG A 204 10.41 -20.30 -21.48
CA ARG A 204 11.58 -21.04 -21.06
C ARG A 204 12.29 -20.35 -19.90
N GLU A 205 12.60 -19.07 -20.04
CA GLU A 205 13.27 -18.27 -18.99
C GLU A 205 12.39 -18.20 -17.73
N LEU A 206 11.06 -18.06 -17.88
CA LEU A 206 10.12 -18.09 -16.76
C LEU A 206 10.17 -19.43 -16.02
N THR A 207 10.09 -20.54 -16.78
CA THR A 207 10.12 -21.89 -16.20
C THR A 207 11.44 -22.17 -15.48
N GLU A 208 12.56 -21.78 -16.09
CA GLU A 208 13.90 -21.93 -15.51
C GLU A 208 14.04 -21.09 -14.24
N LEU A 209 13.63 -19.81 -14.27
CA LEU A 209 13.68 -18.90 -13.14
C LEU A 209 12.82 -19.39 -11.97
N VAL A 210 11.58 -19.82 -12.24
CA VAL A 210 10.67 -20.36 -11.25
C VAL A 210 11.27 -21.64 -10.63
N SER A 211 11.78 -22.55 -11.45
CA SER A 211 12.41 -23.80 -10.98
C SER A 211 13.64 -23.53 -10.09
N LEU A 212 14.47 -22.54 -10.48
CA LEU A 212 15.67 -22.15 -9.75
C LEU A 212 15.33 -21.62 -8.35
N LEU A 213 14.31 -20.76 -8.25
CA LEU A 213 13.90 -20.11 -7.01
C LEU A 213 13.03 -21.01 -6.13
N ALA A 214 12.13 -21.81 -6.71
CA ALA A 214 11.27 -22.74 -5.96
C ALA A 214 12.10 -23.84 -5.25
N GLY A 215 13.16 -24.32 -5.90
CA GLY A 215 14.06 -25.34 -5.35
C GLY A 215 14.96 -24.88 -4.21
N ARG A 216 15.00 -23.56 -3.92
CA ARG A 216 15.81 -22.92 -2.87
C ARG A 216 17.31 -23.26 -2.89
N ARG A 217 17.80 -23.84 -3.99
CA ARG A 217 19.25 -24.10 -4.17
C ARG A 217 20.02 -22.81 -4.37
N VAL A 218 19.35 -21.81 -4.99
CA VAL A 218 19.84 -20.47 -5.18
C VAL A 218 18.90 -19.52 -4.43
N ARG A 219 19.45 -18.67 -3.57
CA ARG A 219 18.67 -17.73 -2.75
C ARG A 219 18.81 -16.28 -3.19
N LEU A 220 19.70 -15.98 -4.11
CA LEU A 220 19.85 -14.65 -4.71
C LEU A 220 19.99 -14.82 -6.22
N VAL A 221 19.01 -14.35 -6.95
CA VAL A 221 19.04 -14.30 -8.41
C VAL A 221 18.93 -12.85 -8.86
N THR A 222 19.82 -12.43 -9.74
CA THR A 222 19.77 -11.09 -10.35
C THR A 222 19.49 -11.23 -11.84
N LEU A 223 18.35 -10.71 -12.28
CA LEU A 223 18.04 -10.58 -13.71
C LEU A 223 18.86 -9.42 -14.28
N THR A 224 19.84 -9.72 -15.13
CA THR A 224 20.67 -8.71 -15.77
C THR A 224 20.29 -8.49 -17.24
N GLY A 225 20.62 -7.32 -17.77
CA GLY A 225 20.37 -7.00 -19.19
C GLY A 225 20.08 -5.53 -19.45
N PRO A 226 19.97 -5.14 -20.72
CA PRO A 226 19.77 -3.74 -21.11
C PRO A 226 18.41 -3.19 -20.65
N GLY A 227 18.30 -1.85 -20.62
CA GLY A 227 17.03 -1.17 -20.35
C GLY A 227 15.96 -1.55 -21.40
N GLY A 228 14.73 -1.79 -20.96
CA GLY A 228 13.64 -2.14 -21.87
C GLY A 228 13.61 -3.57 -22.38
N VAL A 229 14.46 -4.48 -21.89
CA VAL A 229 14.51 -5.89 -22.29
C VAL A 229 13.42 -6.75 -21.64
N GLY A 230 12.68 -6.20 -20.66
CA GLY A 230 11.59 -6.90 -20.00
C GLY A 230 11.95 -7.59 -18.67
N LYS A 231 13.06 -7.21 -18.01
CA LYS A 231 13.48 -7.75 -16.70
C LYS A 231 12.38 -7.69 -15.65
N THR A 232 11.81 -6.52 -15.44
CA THR A 232 10.75 -6.28 -14.45
C THR A 232 9.51 -7.13 -14.76
N SER A 233 9.09 -7.21 -16.02
CA SER A 233 7.93 -8.03 -16.43
C SER A 233 8.15 -9.52 -16.15
N LEU A 234 9.34 -10.04 -16.49
CA LEU A 234 9.69 -11.44 -16.22
C LEU A 234 9.78 -11.69 -14.70
N ALA A 235 10.41 -10.79 -13.95
CA ALA A 235 10.51 -10.89 -12.50
C ALA A 235 9.14 -10.89 -11.81
N LEU A 236 8.22 -10.01 -12.24
CA LEU A 236 6.85 -9.95 -11.74
C LEU A 236 6.08 -11.24 -12.04
N LYS A 237 6.13 -11.74 -13.28
CA LYS A 237 5.45 -12.99 -13.66
C LYS A 237 6.02 -14.18 -12.87
N ALA A 238 7.33 -14.26 -12.69
CA ALA A 238 7.98 -15.27 -11.87
C ALA A 238 7.58 -15.15 -10.40
N ALA A 239 7.57 -13.94 -9.86
CA ALA A 239 7.15 -13.66 -8.48
C ALA A 239 5.70 -14.08 -8.23
N ILE A 240 4.78 -13.81 -9.16
CA ILE A 240 3.38 -14.27 -9.10
C ILE A 240 3.31 -15.79 -9.13
N ALA A 241 4.04 -16.46 -10.03
CA ALA A 241 4.08 -17.92 -10.12
C ALA A 241 4.66 -18.58 -8.86
N LEU A 242 5.53 -17.87 -8.15
CA LEU A 242 6.20 -18.36 -6.95
C LEU A 242 5.39 -18.16 -5.65
N LEU A 243 4.27 -17.40 -5.67
CA LEU A 243 3.43 -17.18 -4.49
C LEU A 243 3.09 -18.45 -3.68
N PRO A 244 2.75 -19.59 -4.31
CA PRO A 244 2.45 -20.82 -3.58
C PRO A 244 3.65 -21.44 -2.85
N HIS A 245 4.88 -21.08 -3.22
CA HIS A 245 6.12 -21.63 -2.67
C HIS A 245 6.65 -20.88 -1.46
N PHE A 246 6.11 -19.67 -1.20
CA PHE A 246 6.55 -18.80 -0.12
C PHE A 246 5.44 -18.55 0.90
N PRO A 247 5.38 -19.32 1.98
CA PRO A 247 4.30 -19.25 2.96
C PRO A 247 4.20 -17.89 3.67
N ASP A 248 5.27 -17.14 3.81
CA ASP A 248 5.27 -15.78 4.39
C ASP A 248 5.17 -14.68 3.33
N GLY A 249 5.02 -15.05 2.05
CA GLY A 249 4.68 -14.13 0.97
C GLY A 249 5.79 -13.78 0.00
N VAL A 250 5.38 -13.00 -1.00
CA VAL A 250 6.25 -12.45 -2.06
C VAL A 250 6.04 -10.95 -2.10
N TYR A 251 7.09 -10.18 -1.93
CA TYR A 251 7.00 -8.73 -1.80
C TYR A 251 7.90 -8.04 -2.79
N GLN A 252 7.34 -7.08 -3.53
CA GLN A 252 8.08 -6.19 -4.41
C GLN A 252 8.54 -4.95 -3.65
N VAL A 253 9.81 -4.61 -3.79
CA VAL A 253 10.42 -3.37 -3.30
C VAL A 253 10.85 -2.56 -4.52
N LEU A 254 10.15 -1.45 -4.78
CA LEU A 254 10.49 -0.55 -5.87
C LEU A 254 11.64 0.37 -5.43
N LEU A 255 12.81 0.15 -5.99
CA LEU A 255 14.02 0.88 -5.62
C LEU A 255 14.19 2.18 -6.44
N THR A 256 13.45 2.33 -7.52
CA THR A 256 13.56 3.45 -8.49
C THR A 256 13.48 4.84 -7.85
N SER A 257 12.68 4.97 -6.80
CA SER A 257 12.48 6.24 -6.08
C SER A 257 13.54 6.56 -5.03
N LEU A 258 14.35 5.56 -4.65
CA LEU A 258 15.34 5.71 -3.60
C LEU A 258 16.60 6.38 -4.14
N GLY A 259 16.85 7.63 -3.74
CA GLY A 259 18.07 8.37 -4.14
C GLY A 259 19.30 8.03 -3.30
N ASN A 260 19.16 7.25 -2.21
CA ASN A 260 20.27 6.94 -1.29
C ASN A 260 20.25 5.46 -0.93
N PRO A 261 21.39 4.76 -1.05
CA PRO A 261 21.54 3.36 -0.63
C PRO A 261 21.10 3.07 0.82
N THR A 262 21.27 4.02 1.73
CA THR A 262 20.89 3.87 3.15
C THR A 262 19.37 3.83 3.38
N ALA A 263 18.56 4.19 2.39
CA ALA A 263 17.09 4.12 2.47
C ALA A 263 16.52 2.73 2.13
N VAL A 264 17.32 1.82 1.57
CA VAL A 264 16.87 0.47 1.18
C VAL A 264 16.33 -0.32 2.36
N PRO A 265 16.97 -0.37 3.54
CA PRO A 265 16.42 -1.08 4.70
C PRO A 265 15.04 -0.53 5.13
N SER A 266 14.87 0.79 5.17
CA SER A 266 13.57 1.40 5.52
C SER A 266 12.49 1.05 4.49
N ALA A 267 12.81 1.04 3.19
CA ALA A 267 11.87 0.65 2.15
C ALA A 267 11.45 -0.83 2.28
N VAL A 268 12.40 -1.72 2.60
CA VAL A 268 12.11 -3.14 2.85
C VAL A 268 11.27 -3.29 4.12
N ALA A 269 11.60 -2.58 5.21
CA ALA A 269 10.84 -2.58 6.45
C ALA A 269 9.38 -2.16 6.20
N ALA A 270 9.17 -1.08 5.45
CA ALA A 270 7.83 -0.58 5.13
C ALA A 270 6.99 -1.61 4.35
N VAL A 271 7.59 -2.26 3.34
CA VAL A 271 6.91 -3.29 2.54
C VAL A 271 6.56 -4.53 3.36
N LEU A 272 7.41 -4.91 4.31
CA LEU A 272 7.18 -6.03 5.22
C LEU A 272 6.25 -5.67 6.39
N GLY A 273 5.80 -4.42 6.49
CA GLY A 273 4.99 -3.95 7.61
C GLY A 273 5.74 -3.92 8.94
N ALA A 274 7.07 -3.90 8.90
CA ALA A 274 7.91 -3.82 10.08
C ALA A 274 7.88 -2.39 10.65
N ARG A 275 7.75 -2.28 11.98
CA ARG A 275 7.80 -0.99 12.65
C ARG A 275 9.24 -0.57 12.88
N GLU A 276 9.58 0.65 12.50
CA GLU A 276 10.83 1.26 12.90
C GLU A 276 10.86 1.41 14.42
N MET A 277 11.96 1.00 15.03
CA MET A 277 12.18 1.11 16.48
C MET A 277 13.18 2.23 16.73
N PRO A 278 12.91 3.13 17.69
CA PRO A 278 13.79 4.28 17.96
C PRO A 278 15.25 3.91 18.23
N ASP A 279 15.49 2.74 18.82
CA ASP A 279 16.81 2.29 19.27
C ASP A 279 17.48 1.28 18.32
N LYS A 280 16.87 0.97 17.16
CA LYS A 280 17.42 0.00 16.21
C LYS A 280 17.51 0.56 14.81
N PRO A 281 18.67 0.44 14.14
CA PRO A 281 18.79 0.76 12.72
C PRO A 281 17.79 -0.05 11.88
N PRO A 282 17.17 0.52 10.84
CA PRO A 282 16.21 -0.18 9.97
C PRO A 282 16.74 -1.50 9.40
N ALA A 283 18.04 -1.60 9.11
CA ALA A 283 18.66 -2.83 8.64
C ALA A 283 18.60 -3.97 9.67
N GLU A 284 18.69 -3.65 10.96
CA GLU A 284 18.56 -4.63 12.03
C GLU A 284 17.11 -5.05 12.26
N VAL A 285 16.18 -4.10 12.13
CA VAL A 285 14.74 -4.39 12.20
C VAL A 285 14.34 -5.36 11.09
N VAL A 286 14.77 -5.10 9.85
CA VAL A 286 14.55 -5.99 8.72
C VAL A 286 15.17 -7.36 8.96
N ARG A 287 16.40 -7.41 9.46
CA ARG A 287 17.10 -8.65 9.79
C ARG A 287 16.31 -9.50 10.77
N ASP A 288 15.78 -8.89 11.83
CA ASP A 288 15.04 -9.61 12.87
C ASP A 288 13.69 -10.13 12.34
N VAL A 289 13.00 -9.33 11.52
CA VAL A 289 11.75 -9.74 10.85
C VAL A 289 11.97 -10.90 9.88
N LEU A 290 13.08 -10.90 9.15
CA LEU A 290 13.35 -11.91 8.13
C LEU A 290 13.84 -13.25 8.71
N ARG A 291 14.38 -13.28 9.92
CA ARG A 291 15.10 -14.44 10.51
C ARG A 291 14.32 -15.74 10.45
N GLU A 292 13.01 -15.68 10.73
CA GLU A 292 12.14 -16.87 10.80
C GLU A 292 11.19 -16.99 9.61
N LYS A 293 11.26 -16.04 8.66
CA LYS A 293 10.31 -15.97 7.54
C LYS A 293 10.80 -16.72 6.32
N HIS A 294 9.85 -17.34 5.62
CA HIS A 294 10.02 -18.01 4.34
C HIS A 294 9.34 -17.16 3.25
N LEU A 295 10.03 -16.16 2.74
CA LEU A 295 9.50 -15.21 1.77
C LEU A 295 10.45 -14.91 0.62
N LEU A 296 9.89 -14.37 -0.46
CA LEU A 296 10.64 -13.85 -1.60
C LEU A 296 10.57 -12.31 -1.59
N LEU A 297 11.73 -11.66 -1.69
CA LEU A 297 11.83 -10.23 -1.98
C LEU A 297 12.17 -10.01 -3.45
N LEU A 298 11.30 -9.33 -4.17
CA LEU A 298 11.58 -8.81 -5.51
C LEU A 298 12.14 -7.38 -5.38
N MET A 299 13.45 -7.23 -5.58
CA MET A 299 14.15 -5.95 -5.52
C MET A 299 14.28 -5.38 -6.93
N ASP A 300 13.38 -4.45 -7.28
CA ASP A 300 13.28 -3.97 -8.66
C ASP A 300 14.09 -2.70 -8.89
N ASN A 301 14.91 -2.70 -9.96
CA ASN A 301 15.74 -1.58 -10.43
C ASN A 301 16.90 -1.23 -9.47
N PHE A 302 17.79 -2.21 -9.23
CA PHE A 302 18.88 -2.08 -8.26
C PHE A 302 20.09 -1.27 -8.77
N GLU A 303 20.21 -1.06 -10.09
CA GLU A 303 21.40 -0.52 -10.75
C GLU A 303 21.89 0.84 -10.21
N HIS A 304 21.02 1.70 -9.71
CA HIS A 304 21.41 3.04 -9.24
C HIS A 304 21.76 3.10 -7.73
N ILE A 305 21.55 2.00 -7.01
CA ILE A 305 21.83 1.90 -5.57
C ILE A 305 22.67 0.68 -5.22
N LEU A 306 23.52 0.24 -6.11
CA LEU A 306 24.44 -0.91 -5.94
C LEU A 306 25.18 -0.93 -4.59
N PRO A 307 25.60 0.20 -3.99
CA PRO A 307 26.23 0.17 -2.66
C PRO A 307 25.34 -0.42 -1.56
N ALA A 308 24.02 -0.45 -1.73
CA ALA A 308 23.09 -1.08 -0.77
C ALA A 308 23.08 -2.62 -0.85
N ALA A 309 23.71 -3.22 -1.85
CA ALA A 309 23.71 -4.67 -2.04
C ALA A 309 24.30 -5.44 -0.85
N GLY A 310 25.19 -4.81 -0.06
CA GLY A 310 25.72 -5.38 1.17
C GLY A 310 24.65 -5.83 2.17
N HIS A 311 23.53 -5.10 2.28
CA HIS A 311 22.42 -5.47 3.15
C HIS A 311 21.77 -6.80 2.75
N LEU A 312 21.71 -7.11 1.45
CA LEU A 312 21.17 -8.40 1.00
C LEU A 312 22.03 -9.57 1.48
N SER A 313 23.36 -9.42 1.48
CA SER A 313 24.26 -10.43 2.01
C SER A 313 24.08 -10.66 3.51
N GLU A 314 23.90 -9.58 4.28
CA GLU A 314 23.67 -9.64 5.71
C GLU A 314 22.33 -10.33 6.03
N TRP A 315 21.26 -9.99 5.31
CA TRP A 315 19.95 -10.59 5.51
C TRP A 315 19.92 -12.06 5.08
N LEU A 316 20.52 -12.41 3.96
CA LEU A 316 20.63 -13.80 3.47
C LEU A 316 21.45 -14.69 4.43
N ALA A 317 22.43 -14.11 5.14
CA ALA A 317 23.24 -14.86 6.11
C ALA A 317 22.44 -15.28 7.34
N VAL A 318 21.48 -14.45 7.80
CA VAL A 318 20.72 -14.68 9.04
C VAL A 318 19.32 -15.23 8.81
N ALA A 319 18.80 -15.16 7.59
CA ALA A 319 17.45 -15.59 7.21
C ALA A 319 17.52 -16.74 6.20
N PRO A 320 17.55 -18.01 6.65
CA PRO A 320 17.69 -19.18 5.75
C PRO A 320 16.47 -19.37 4.84
N GLY A 321 15.31 -18.85 5.22
CA GLY A 321 14.07 -18.89 4.43
C GLY A 321 13.91 -17.73 3.44
N LEU A 322 14.80 -16.74 3.46
CA LEU A 322 14.77 -15.61 2.53
C LEU A 322 15.29 -16.02 1.16
N VAL A 323 14.56 -15.63 0.13
CA VAL A 323 14.98 -15.66 -1.28
C VAL A 323 14.86 -14.25 -1.85
N VAL A 324 15.83 -13.83 -2.65
CA VAL A 324 15.87 -12.51 -3.29
C VAL A 324 15.91 -12.70 -4.80
N LEU A 325 14.98 -12.06 -5.49
CA LEU A 325 15.00 -11.85 -6.93
C LEU A 325 15.25 -10.38 -7.18
N SER A 326 16.32 -10.05 -7.87
CA SER A 326 16.66 -8.66 -8.17
C SER A 326 16.64 -8.39 -9.66
N THR A 327 16.25 -7.18 -10.07
CA THR A 327 16.46 -6.70 -11.44
C THR A 327 17.52 -5.60 -11.43
N SER A 328 18.47 -5.67 -12.35
CA SER A 328 19.55 -4.69 -12.48
C SER A 328 20.10 -4.69 -13.91
N ARG A 329 20.78 -3.62 -14.30
CA ARG A 329 21.54 -3.60 -15.56
C ARG A 329 22.86 -4.35 -15.45
N SER A 330 23.41 -4.45 -14.24
CA SER A 330 24.66 -5.13 -13.93
C SER A 330 24.50 -6.05 -12.72
N PRO A 331 25.33 -7.08 -12.56
CA PRO A 331 25.30 -7.93 -11.38
C PRO A 331 25.59 -7.14 -10.09
N LEU A 332 25.05 -7.58 -8.97
CA LEU A 332 25.25 -6.97 -7.65
C LEU A 332 26.64 -7.32 -7.07
N ARG A 333 27.30 -8.33 -7.62
CA ARG A 333 28.64 -8.85 -7.24
C ARG A 333 28.69 -9.35 -5.79
N LEU A 334 27.62 -10.05 -5.38
CA LEU A 334 27.53 -10.65 -4.06
C LEU A 334 27.89 -12.15 -4.06
N ARG A 335 28.41 -12.66 -2.95
CA ARG A 335 28.65 -14.09 -2.79
C ARG A 335 27.34 -14.86 -2.82
N GLY A 336 27.26 -15.90 -3.66
CA GLY A 336 26.06 -16.71 -3.83
C GLY A 336 25.02 -16.08 -4.76
N GLU A 337 25.33 -14.97 -5.40
CA GLU A 337 24.52 -14.42 -6.48
C GLU A 337 24.55 -15.36 -7.69
N HIS A 338 23.36 -15.62 -8.23
CA HIS A 338 23.18 -16.26 -9.52
C HIS A 338 22.76 -15.19 -10.53
N GLU A 339 23.62 -14.89 -11.45
CA GLU A 339 23.29 -13.98 -12.54
C GLU A 339 22.42 -14.71 -13.56
N PHE A 340 21.28 -14.10 -13.92
CA PHE A 340 20.36 -14.59 -14.93
C PHE A 340 20.25 -13.55 -16.05
N PRO A 341 21.05 -13.66 -17.10
CA PRO A 341 21.10 -12.67 -18.16
C PRO A 341 19.87 -12.77 -19.06
N ILE A 342 19.18 -11.64 -19.28
CA ILE A 342 18.05 -11.52 -20.17
C ILE A 342 18.48 -10.89 -21.48
N ALA A 343 18.49 -11.70 -22.53
CA ALA A 343 18.78 -11.23 -23.88
C ALA A 343 17.55 -10.54 -24.49
N PRO A 344 17.70 -9.67 -25.51
CA PRO A 344 16.57 -9.24 -26.35
C PRO A 344 15.78 -10.42 -26.92
N LEU A 345 14.54 -10.17 -27.36
CA LEU A 345 13.75 -11.21 -28.02
C LEU A 345 14.44 -11.62 -29.33
N PRO A 346 14.42 -12.91 -29.66
CA PRO A 346 14.99 -13.35 -30.92
C PRO A 346 14.28 -12.67 -32.09
N THR A 347 15.07 -12.25 -33.06
CA THR A 347 14.58 -11.66 -34.31
C THR A 347 14.89 -12.60 -35.47
N PRO A 348 13.93 -12.91 -36.32
CA PRO A 348 14.15 -13.87 -37.39
C PRO A 348 15.14 -13.34 -38.43
N ASP A 349 15.99 -14.19 -38.91
CA ASP A 349 16.72 -13.96 -40.15
C ASP A 349 15.78 -13.95 -41.35
N LEU A 350 16.05 -13.91 -42.53
CA LEU A 350 15.23 -13.69 -43.73
C LEU A 350 14.13 -14.77 -43.98
N ILE A 351 13.21 -14.98 -43.03
CA ILE A 351 12.05 -15.86 -43.23
C ILE A 351 10.89 -15.02 -43.78
N THR A 352 10.27 -15.48 -44.85
CA THR A 352 9.16 -14.79 -45.54
C THR A 352 7.80 -15.45 -45.33
N ASP A 353 7.74 -16.63 -44.70
CA ASP A 353 6.47 -17.31 -44.43
C ASP A 353 5.78 -16.69 -43.22
N PRO A 354 4.60 -16.05 -43.38
CA PRO A 354 3.86 -15.40 -42.28
C PRO A 354 3.47 -16.34 -41.16
N THR A 355 3.23 -17.63 -41.47
CA THR A 355 2.80 -18.61 -40.45
C THR A 355 3.94 -18.95 -39.49
N MET A 356 5.14 -19.06 -39.98
CA MET A 356 6.34 -19.28 -39.16
C MET A 356 6.75 -18.02 -38.41
N LEU A 357 6.66 -16.87 -39.05
CA LEU A 357 7.01 -15.58 -38.45
C LEU A 357 6.06 -15.17 -37.34
N GLY A 358 4.80 -15.54 -37.37
CA GLY A 358 3.80 -15.22 -36.36
C GLY A 358 4.10 -15.83 -34.99
N HIS A 359 4.93 -16.86 -34.91
CA HIS A 359 5.37 -17.50 -33.65
C HIS A 359 6.65 -16.91 -33.10
N GLU A 360 7.37 -16.08 -33.84
CA GLU A 360 8.54 -15.39 -33.36
C GLU A 360 8.17 -14.30 -32.35
N ALA A 361 8.78 -14.36 -31.17
CA ALA A 361 8.39 -13.53 -30.01
C ALA A 361 8.38 -12.02 -30.30
N ALA A 362 9.39 -11.52 -30.99
CA ALA A 362 9.48 -10.10 -31.38
C ALA A 362 8.36 -9.68 -32.32
N ILE A 363 8.00 -10.56 -33.27
CA ILE A 363 6.92 -10.30 -34.26
C ILE A 363 5.56 -10.43 -33.57
N ALA A 364 5.37 -11.45 -32.74
CA ALA A 364 4.16 -11.63 -31.95
C ALA A 364 3.87 -10.39 -31.10
N LEU A 365 4.86 -9.90 -30.37
CA LEU A 365 4.75 -8.66 -29.59
C LEU A 365 4.41 -7.45 -30.46
N PHE A 366 5.13 -7.26 -31.57
CA PHE A 366 4.84 -6.16 -32.50
C PHE A 366 3.42 -6.21 -33.01
N MET A 367 2.99 -7.38 -33.51
CA MET A 367 1.66 -7.55 -34.10
C MET A 367 0.55 -7.38 -33.08
N GLU A 368 0.74 -7.88 -31.84
CA GLU A 368 -0.23 -7.71 -30.75
C GLU A 368 -0.41 -6.22 -30.41
N ARG A 369 0.69 -5.50 -30.16
CA ARG A 369 0.65 -4.07 -29.86
C ARG A 369 0.18 -3.22 -31.06
N ALA A 370 0.53 -3.60 -32.28
CA ALA A 370 0.07 -2.92 -33.50
C ALA A 370 -1.42 -3.12 -33.72
N ARG A 371 -1.99 -4.32 -33.47
CA ARG A 371 -3.42 -4.60 -33.53
C ARG A 371 -4.21 -3.81 -32.47
N ALA A 372 -3.69 -3.62 -31.31
CA ALA A 372 -4.33 -2.81 -30.26
C ALA A 372 -4.62 -1.37 -30.74
N VAL A 373 -3.76 -0.80 -31.61
CA VAL A 373 -3.92 0.56 -32.16
C VAL A 373 -4.49 0.58 -33.59
N ARG A 374 -4.45 -0.55 -34.28
CA ARG A 374 -4.97 -0.75 -35.65
C ARG A 374 -5.57 -2.15 -35.80
N PRO A 375 -6.82 -2.37 -35.36
CA PRO A 375 -7.43 -3.71 -35.27
C PRO A 375 -7.45 -4.51 -36.57
N GLY A 376 -7.46 -3.85 -37.74
CA GLY A 376 -7.43 -4.51 -39.03
C GLY A 376 -6.05 -4.95 -39.52
N LEU A 377 -4.99 -4.77 -38.73
CA LEU A 377 -3.65 -5.14 -39.15
C LEU A 377 -3.43 -6.65 -38.99
N ALA A 378 -3.26 -7.35 -40.08
CA ALA A 378 -2.90 -8.77 -40.10
C ALA A 378 -1.46 -8.96 -40.62
N LEU A 379 -0.77 -9.96 -40.14
CA LEU A 379 0.50 -10.41 -40.69
C LEU A 379 0.19 -11.15 -42.02
N THR A 380 0.76 -10.68 -43.11
CA THR A 380 0.54 -11.23 -44.46
C THR A 380 1.88 -11.42 -45.16
N ALA A 381 1.91 -12.21 -46.22
CA ALA A 381 3.12 -12.36 -47.04
C ALA A 381 3.65 -11.02 -47.58
N ALA A 382 2.77 -10.04 -47.81
CA ALA A 382 3.14 -8.73 -48.33
C ALA A 382 3.84 -7.82 -47.27
N ASN A 383 3.55 -8.00 -46.00
CA ASN A 383 4.11 -7.15 -44.91
C ASN A 383 5.07 -7.89 -43.98
N ALA A 384 5.13 -9.21 -44.01
CA ALA A 384 5.95 -10.04 -43.12
C ALA A 384 7.44 -9.65 -43.16
N GLY A 385 7.99 -9.43 -44.33
CA GLY A 385 9.39 -8.96 -44.50
C GLY A 385 9.64 -7.58 -43.88
N VAL A 386 8.65 -6.67 -43.96
CA VAL A 386 8.73 -5.33 -43.38
C VAL A 386 8.67 -5.40 -41.87
N VAL A 387 7.75 -6.19 -41.30
CA VAL A 387 7.64 -6.37 -39.85
C VAL A 387 8.89 -7.01 -39.28
N SER A 388 9.43 -8.05 -39.96
CA SER A 388 10.70 -8.66 -39.57
C SER A 388 11.85 -7.64 -39.58
N ALA A 389 11.94 -6.82 -40.61
CA ALA A 389 12.94 -5.77 -40.73
C ALA A 389 12.82 -4.71 -39.62
N ILE A 390 11.59 -4.32 -39.25
CA ILE A 390 11.31 -3.44 -38.12
C ILE A 390 11.83 -4.06 -36.82
N CYS A 391 11.46 -5.30 -36.52
CA CYS A 391 11.87 -5.98 -35.28
C CYS A 391 13.40 -6.14 -35.18
N ARG A 392 14.07 -6.49 -36.30
CA ARG A 392 15.53 -6.55 -36.38
C ARG A 392 16.18 -5.19 -36.15
N ARG A 393 15.63 -4.14 -36.74
CA ARG A 393 16.14 -2.77 -36.58
C ARG A 393 16.06 -2.27 -35.14
N LEU A 394 15.05 -2.75 -34.41
CA LEU A 394 14.82 -2.50 -33.00
C LEU A 394 15.56 -3.51 -32.09
N GLU A 395 16.44 -4.35 -32.68
CA GLU A 395 17.28 -5.32 -31.96
C GLU A 395 16.51 -6.25 -31.04
N GLY A 396 15.22 -6.52 -31.32
CA GLY A 396 14.38 -7.37 -30.48
C GLY A 396 14.10 -6.80 -29.08
N LEU A 397 14.36 -5.53 -28.84
CA LEU A 397 14.08 -4.90 -27.53
C LEU A 397 12.57 -4.68 -27.37
N PRO A 398 11.89 -5.33 -26.37
CA PRO A 398 10.43 -5.25 -26.18
C PRO A 398 9.90 -3.83 -26.15
N LEU A 399 10.49 -2.95 -25.35
CA LEU A 399 10.05 -1.56 -25.24
C LEU A 399 10.17 -0.81 -26.57
N ALA A 400 11.25 -1.01 -27.31
CA ALA A 400 11.44 -0.38 -28.63
C ALA A 400 10.41 -0.89 -29.64
N ILE A 401 10.09 -2.19 -29.59
CA ILE A 401 9.06 -2.82 -30.42
C ILE A 401 7.67 -2.26 -30.09
N GLU A 402 7.30 -2.16 -28.82
CA GLU A 402 6.02 -1.57 -28.38
C GLU A 402 5.87 -0.12 -28.85
N LEU A 403 6.92 0.69 -28.68
CA LEU A 403 6.93 2.09 -29.14
C LEU A 403 6.80 2.22 -30.65
N ALA A 404 7.45 1.35 -31.41
CA ALA A 404 7.33 1.31 -32.86
C ALA A 404 5.95 0.80 -33.31
N ALA A 405 5.44 -0.23 -32.68
CA ALA A 405 4.12 -0.79 -32.98
C ALA A 405 2.99 0.23 -32.78
N ALA A 406 3.07 1.07 -31.75
CA ALA A 406 2.13 2.17 -31.53
C ALA A 406 2.06 3.15 -32.72
N ARG A 407 3.13 3.26 -33.54
CA ARG A 407 3.19 4.10 -34.74
C ARG A 407 2.45 3.51 -35.95
N ALA A 408 2.16 2.22 -35.93
CA ALA A 408 1.37 1.59 -36.98
C ALA A 408 -0.05 2.18 -37.12
N ARG A 409 -0.53 2.93 -36.10
CA ARG A 409 -1.76 3.72 -36.18
C ARG A 409 -1.69 4.82 -37.22
N LEU A 410 -0.55 5.50 -37.34
CA LEU A 410 -0.40 6.71 -38.17
C LEU A 410 0.41 6.48 -39.40
N LEU A 411 1.31 5.50 -39.41
CA LEU A 411 2.23 5.23 -40.52
C LEU A 411 2.01 3.85 -41.11
N PRO A 412 1.99 3.74 -42.45
CA PRO A 412 2.16 2.45 -43.12
C PRO A 412 3.48 1.79 -42.71
N LEU A 413 3.51 0.47 -42.59
CA LEU A 413 4.69 -0.26 -42.13
C LEU A 413 5.95 0.02 -42.96
N PRO A 414 5.92 0.15 -44.29
CA PRO A 414 7.08 0.53 -45.09
C PRO A 414 7.62 1.94 -44.75
N ASP A 415 6.72 2.87 -44.45
CA ASP A 415 7.10 4.23 -44.05
C ASP A 415 7.70 4.27 -42.65
N LEU A 416 7.17 3.45 -41.73
CA LEU A 416 7.72 3.23 -40.41
C LEU A 416 9.16 2.71 -40.52
N LEU A 417 9.39 1.64 -41.29
CA LEU A 417 10.72 1.06 -41.53
C LEU A 417 11.70 2.10 -42.10
N ARG A 418 11.29 2.84 -43.15
CA ARG A 418 12.11 3.90 -43.74
C ARG A 418 12.54 4.96 -42.72
N ARG A 419 11.65 5.38 -41.82
CA ARG A 419 11.94 6.36 -40.81
C ARG A 419 12.88 5.81 -39.75
N LEU A 420 12.75 4.55 -39.38
CA LEU A 420 13.70 3.85 -38.49
C LEU A 420 15.09 3.71 -39.16
N GLU A 421 15.18 3.56 -40.48
CA GLU A 421 16.43 3.53 -41.24
C GLU A 421 17.10 4.91 -41.33
N SER A 422 16.34 5.99 -41.52
CA SER A 422 16.86 7.33 -41.67
C SER A 422 17.16 8.06 -40.33
N ALA A 423 16.65 7.60 -39.23
CA ALA A 423 16.93 8.15 -37.91
C ALA A 423 18.32 7.74 -37.34
N LEU A 424 18.89 6.67 -37.82
CA LEU A 424 20.12 6.06 -37.30
C LEU A 424 21.45 6.67 -37.78
N PRO A 425 21.60 7.20 -39.04
CA PRO A 425 22.90 7.71 -39.52
C PRO A 425 23.29 9.09 -38.98
N VAL A 426 22.37 9.86 -38.44
CA VAL A 426 22.61 11.30 -38.12
C VAL A 426 23.25 11.52 -36.75
N LEU A 427 23.37 10.49 -35.94
CA LEU A 427 23.90 10.62 -34.56
C LEU A 427 25.20 9.82 -34.36
N VAL A 428 26.17 10.03 -35.22
CA VAL A 428 27.56 9.69 -34.99
C VAL A 428 28.22 10.82 -34.19
N GLY A 429 28.19 10.78 -32.85
CA GLY A 429 28.82 11.86 -32.05
C GLY A 429 28.66 11.73 -30.54
N GLY A 430 28.03 10.70 -30.01
CA GLY A 430 28.01 10.45 -28.58
C GLY A 430 29.26 9.75 -28.05
N PRO A 431 29.55 9.78 -26.74
CA PRO A 431 30.73 9.13 -26.16
C PRO A 431 30.80 7.67 -26.62
N ARG A 432 32.01 7.25 -27.02
CA ARG A 432 32.26 5.91 -27.55
C ARG A 432 32.01 4.77 -26.56
N ASP A 433 31.72 5.10 -25.30
CA ASP A 433 31.63 4.18 -24.16
C ASP A 433 30.20 3.71 -23.85
N SER A 434 29.16 4.19 -24.58
CA SER A 434 27.80 3.70 -24.40
C SER A 434 27.51 2.51 -25.34
N PRO A 435 26.95 1.38 -24.84
CA PRO A 435 26.58 0.26 -25.69
C PRO A 435 25.66 0.69 -26.84
N GLU A 436 25.88 0.19 -28.04
CA GLU A 436 25.08 0.50 -29.23
C GLU A 436 23.58 0.27 -29.00
N ARG A 437 23.22 -0.70 -28.12
CA ARG A 437 21.84 -1.05 -27.74
C ARG A 437 21.12 0.04 -26.93
N GLN A 438 21.85 0.84 -26.15
CA GLN A 438 21.26 1.99 -25.46
C GLN A 438 21.01 3.17 -26.41
N ARG A 439 21.71 3.22 -27.54
CA ARG A 439 21.51 4.26 -28.58
C ARG A 439 20.25 3.98 -29.39
N SER A 440 19.90 2.73 -29.67
CA SER A 440 18.70 2.38 -30.45
C SER A 440 17.42 2.66 -29.68
N LEU A 441 17.37 2.36 -28.36
CA LEU A 441 16.22 2.68 -27.52
C LEU A 441 16.04 4.20 -27.35
N ARG A 442 17.13 4.93 -27.11
CA ARG A 442 17.11 6.40 -27.04
C ARG A 442 16.59 7.02 -28.33
N GLU A 443 17.04 6.50 -29.49
CA GLU A 443 16.59 6.98 -30.80
C GLU A 443 15.08 6.70 -31.03
N THR A 444 14.59 5.56 -30.58
CA THR A 444 13.15 5.24 -30.69
C THR A 444 12.31 6.19 -29.84
N ILE A 445 12.73 6.48 -28.61
CA ILE A 445 12.06 7.45 -27.74
C ILE A 445 12.18 8.87 -28.33
N ALA A 446 13.37 9.27 -28.78
CA ALA A 446 13.62 10.56 -29.40
C ALA A 446 12.77 10.76 -30.64
N TRP A 447 12.61 9.72 -31.44
CA TRP A 447 11.72 9.78 -32.59
C TRP A 447 10.24 9.95 -32.18
N SER A 448 9.78 9.21 -31.16
CA SER A 448 8.44 9.35 -30.58
C SER A 448 8.20 10.77 -30.05
N TYR A 449 9.17 11.33 -29.35
CA TYR A 449 9.17 12.67 -28.84
C TYR A 449 9.07 13.74 -29.97
N ARG A 450 9.84 13.58 -31.03
CA ARG A 450 9.83 14.51 -32.19
C ARG A 450 8.49 14.53 -32.96
N LEU A 451 7.70 13.49 -32.86
CA LEU A 451 6.35 13.43 -33.48
C LEU A 451 5.28 14.12 -32.64
N LEU A 452 5.56 14.44 -31.40
CA LEU A 452 4.67 15.21 -30.54
C LEU A 452 4.59 16.67 -31.00
N ALA A 453 3.41 17.27 -30.90
CA ALA A 453 3.27 18.72 -31.07
C ALA A 453 4.05 19.47 -29.97
N PRO A 454 4.47 20.72 -30.17
CA PRO A 454 5.29 21.46 -29.22
C PRO A 454 4.73 21.52 -27.80
N GLY A 455 3.41 21.68 -27.63
CA GLY A 455 2.74 21.64 -26.32
C GLY A 455 2.83 20.26 -25.66
N GLN A 456 2.70 19.17 -26.43
CA GLN A 456 2.83 17.80 -25.94
C GLN A 456 4.28 17.46 -25.59
N GLN A 457 5.25 17.99 -26.34
CA GLN A 457 6.67 17.85 -26.02
C GLN A 457 7.00 18.54 -24.69
N ARG A 458 6.45 19.74 -24.45
CA ARG A 458 6.61 20.44 -23.17
C ARG A 458 5.98 19.65 -22.03
N LEU A 459 4.76 19.16 -22.22
CA LEU A 459 4.09 18.30 -21.24
C LEU A 459 4.94 17.05 -20.93
N PHE A 460 5.37 16.33 -21.97
CA PHE A 460 6.20 15.14 -21.83
C PHE A 460 7.47 15.41 -21.01
N ARG A 461 8.19 16.51 -21.30
CA ARG A 461 9.38 16.89 -20.53
C ARG A 461 9.04 17.18 -19.08
N SER A 462 7.93 17.91 -18.82
CA SER A 462 7.51 18.28 -17.49
C SER A 462 7.15 17.08 -16.63
N LEU A 463 6.59 16.03 -17.22
CA LEU A 463 6.29 14.77 -16.54
C LEU A 463 7.53 14.07 -15.97
N ALA A 464 8.73 14.37 -16.44
CA ALA A 464 9.98 13.82 -15.88
C ALA A 464 10.25 14.25 -14.44
N ALA A 465 9.57 15.29 -13.94
CA ALA A 465 9.67 15.72 -12.55
C ALA A 465 9.02 14.73 -11.57
N PHE A 466 8.11 13.88 -12.03
CA PHE A 466 7.44 12.92 -11.19
C PHE A 466 8.26 11.63 -10.97
N ARG A 467 8.05 11.03 -9.80
CA ARG A 467 8.50 9.68 -9.46
C ARG A 467 7.36 8.88 -8.83
N GLY A 468 7.22 7.62 -9.19
CA GLY A 468 6.16 6.75 -8.65
C GLY A 468 4.76 6.99 -9.24
N GLY A 469 4.66 7.77 -10.32
CA GLY A 469 3.41 8.07 -11.01
C GLY A 469 2.85 9.45 -10.68
N PHE A 470 1.71 9.79 -11.33
CA PHE A 470 1.05 11.09 -11.20
C PHE A 470 -0.45 10.99 -11.54
N SER A 471 -1.24 11.85 -10.91
CA SER A 471 -2.68 12.01 -11.18
C SER A 471 -2.94 13.15 -12.16
N LEU A 472 -4.19 13.29 -12.61
CA LEU A 472 -4.60 14.37 -13.50
C LEU A 472 -4.49 15.74 -12.83
N GLU A 473 -4.83 15.83 -11.54
CA GLU A 473 -4.73 17.05 -10.73
C GLU A 473 -3.29 17.52 -10.62
N GLU A 474 -2.37 16.61 -10.42
CA GLU A 474 -0.93 16.88 -10.31
C GLU A 474 -0.37 17.39 -11.64
N VAL A 475 -0.75 16.75 -12.74
CA VAL A 475 -0.35 17.18 -14.07
C VAL A 475 -0.92 18.58 -14.37
N ALA A 476 -2.20 18.80 -14.07
CA ALA A 476 -2.82 20.11 -14.28
C ALA A 476 -2.09 21.22 -13.51
N ALA A 477 -1.79 20.96 -12.25
CA ALA A 477 -1.14 21.92 -11.37
C ALA A 477 0.35 22.16 -11.72
N ILE A 478 1.10 21.09 -11.96
CA ILE A 478 2.58 21.15 -12.11
C ILE A 478 2.97 21.48 -13.55
N CYS A 479 2.29 20.89 -14.54
CA CYS A 479 2.60 21.06 -15.96
C CYS A 479 1.81 22.21 -16.63
N GLU A 480 0.95 22.91 -15.89
CA GLU A 480 0.16 24.06 -16.36
C GLU A 480 -0.74 23.73 -17.56
N THR A 481 -1.37 22.57 -17.51
CA THR A 481 -2.28 22.17 -18.60
C THR A 481 -3.67 22.84 -18.47
N GLY A 482 -3.96 23.51 -17.36
CA GLY A 482 -5.26 24.11 -17.07
C GLY A 482 -6.07 23.27 -16.10
N THR A 483 -7.14 22.64 -16.55
CA THR A 483 -7.97 21.74 -15.73
C THR A 483 -7.48 20.29 -15.78
N PRO A 484 -7.93 19.40 -14.88
CA PRO A 484 -7.68 17.96 -15.00
C PRO A 484 -8.16 17.35 -16.33
N LEU A 485 -9.20 17.91 -16.93
CA LEU A 485 -9.68 17.48 -18.25
C LEU A 485 -8.68 17.85 -19.35
N ASP A 486 -8.13 19.07 -19.30
CA ASP A 486 -7.09 19.49 -20.25
C ASP A 486 -5.82 18.65 -20.07
N ALA A 487 -5.50 18.24 -18.82
CA ALA A 487 -4.42 17.30 -18.55
C ALA A 487 -4.66 15.95 -19.21
N LEU A 488 -5.88 15.40 -19.11
CA LEU A 488 -6.25 14.14 -19.75
C LEU A 488 -6.11 14.21 -21.28
N GLU A 489 -6.61 15.29 -21.91
CA GLU A 489 -6.47 15.54 -23.35
C GLU A 489 -4.99 15.62 -23.77
N GLY A 490 -4.15 16.22 -22.91
CA GLY A 490 -2.71 16.30 -23.13
C GLY A 490 -1.97 14.97 -22.97
N LEU A 491 -2.43 14.13 -22.05
CA LEU A 491 -1.83 12.81 -21.75
C LEU A 491 -2.25 11.72 -22.75
N GLU A 492 -3.45 11.82 -23.34
CA GLU A 492 -3.96 10.84 -24.29
C GLU A 492 -2.99 10.59 -25.46
N PRO A 493 -2.39 11.61 -26.13
CA PRO A 493 -1.40 11.39 -27.17
C PRO A 493 -0.12 10.71 -26.67
N LEU A 494 0.30 10.98 -25.43
CA LEU A 494 1.47 10.35 -24.84
C LEU A 494 1.21 8.87 -24.52
N ALA A 495 0.03 8.57 -23.97
CA ALA A 495 -0.42 7.20 -23.72
C ALA A 495 -0.57 6.40 -25.01
N ALA A 496 -1.19 6.98 -26.05
CA ALA A 496 -1.33 6.39 -27.38
C ALA A 496 0.03 6.08 -28.04
N GLN A 497 1.11 6.72 -27.57
CA GLN A 497 2.47 6.50 -28.02
C GLN A 497 3.29 5.60 -27.09
N SER A 498 2.67 5.02 -26.07
CA SER A 498 3.31 4.20 -25.02
C SER A 498 4.46 4.90 -24.30
N LEU A 499 4.42 6.24 -24.23
CA LEU A 499 5.37 7.05 -23.45
C LEU A 499 4.97 7.13 -21.98
N ILE A 500 3.69 6.96 -21.70
CA ILE A 500 3.11 6.81 -20.36
C ILE A 500 2.12 5.65 -20.38
N ARG A 501 1.78 5.14 -19.19
CA ARG A 501 0.77 4.08 -18.99
C ARG A 501 -0.23 4.51 -17.93
N ALA A 502 -1.50 4.18 -18.12
CA ALA A 502 -2.49 4.27 -17.07
C ALA A 502 -2.27 3.13 -16.05
N ASP A 503 -2.42 3.42 -14.78
CA ASP A 503 -2.41 2.44 -13.71
C ASP A 503 -3.87 2.10 -13.36
N GLU A 504 -4.26 0.84 -13.57
CA GLU A 504 -5.64 0.37 -13.34
C GLU A 504 -5.86 -0.13 -11.90
N THR A 505 -4.85 0.00 -11.01
CA THR A 505 -4.90 -0.64 -9.69
C THR A 505 -5.59 0.18 -8.59
N GLY A 506 -5.96 1.44 -8.85
CA GLY A 506 -6.55 2.36 -7.88
C GLY A 506 -7.97 2.81 -8.19
N SER A 507 -8.60 3.53 -7.25
CA SER A 507 -9.90 4.22 -7.45
C SER A 507 -9.77 5.46 -8.32
N ASP A 508 -8.59 6.06 -8.38
CA ASP A 508 -8.30 7.28 -9.11
C ASP A 508 -7.39 7.00 -10.30
N ALA A 509 -7.62 7.70 -11.41
CA ALA A 509 -6.83 7.57 -12.61
C ALA A 509 -5.38 8.05 -12.37
N ARG A 510 -4.43 7.12 -12.28
CA ARG A 510 -3.00 7.40 -12.18
C ARG A 510 -2.28 7.00 -13.44
N PHE A 511 -1.20 7.67 -13.71
CA PHE A 511 -0.34 7.41 -14.86
C PHE A 511 1.10 7.23 -14.39
N THR A 512 1.84 6.40 -15.13
CA THR A 512 3.25 6.13 -14.86
C THR A 512 4.07 6.30 -16.13
N MET A 513 5.32 6.67 -15.96
CA MET A 513 6.31 6.75 -17.04
C MET A 513 7.42 5.73 -16.77
N LEU A 514 7.79 4.95 -17.80
CA LEU A 514 8.91 4.03 -17.66
C LEU A 514 10.20 4.82 -17.35
N GLU A 515 11.07 4.26 -16.51
CA GLU A 515 12.26 4.96 -16.05
C GLU A 515 13.19 5.37 -17.21
N THR A 516 13.34 4.51 -18.22
CA THR A 516 14.15 4.84 -19.42
C THR A 516 13.54 6.00 -20.24
N VAL A 517 12.21 6.07 -20.29
CA VAL A 517 11.49 7.16 -20.95
C VAL A 517 11.59 8.43 -20.11
N ARG A 518 11.50 8.30 -18.78
CA ARG A 518 11.68 9.41 -17.83
C ARG A 518 13.10 9.98 -17.88
N GLU A 519 14.12 9.12 -17.96
CA GLU A 519 15.53 9.55 -18.12
C GLU A 519 15.69 10.42 -19.38
N PHE A 520 15.13 9.96 -20.51
CA PHE A 520 15.16 10.75 -21.75
C PHE A 520 14.40 12.07 -21.60
N ALA A 521 13.19 12.04 -21.00
CA ALA A 521 12.41 13.25 -20.76
C ALA A 521 13.14 14.25 -19.86
N LEU A 522 13.92 13.76 -18.88
CA LEU A 522 14.75 14.56 -17.98
C LEU A 522 15.93 15.19 -18.71
N GLU A 523 16.58 14.48 -19.66
CA GLU A 523 17.60 15.04 -20.54
C GLU A 523 17.04 16.20 -21.37
N GLU A 524 15.87 15.98 -21.98
CA GLU A 524 15.19 17.00 -22.81
C GLU A 524 14.72 18.20 -21.99
N LEU A 525 14.22 17.96 -20.74
CA LEU A 525 13.86 19.01 -19.80
C LEU A 525 15.09 19.87 -19.42
N THR A 526 16.22 19.20 -19.20
CA THR A 526 17.49 19.89 -18.90
C THR A 526 18.00 20.68 -20.11
N ALA A 527 17.94 20.09 -21.31
CA ALA A 527 18.35 20.75 -22.55
C ALA A 527 17.48 21.96 -22.90
N ALA A 528 16.18 21.91 -22.53
CA ALA A 528 15.27 23.03 -22.71
C ALA A 528 15.47 24.16 -21.67
N GLY A 529 16.28 23.94 -20.62
CA GLY A 529 16.47 24.91 -19.54
C GLY A 529 15.26 25.05 -18.60
N GLU A 530 14.27 24.13 -18.68
CA GLU A 530 12.99 24.19 -17.95
C GLU A 530 13.05 23.47 -16.58
N MET A 531 14.16 22.77 -16.27
CA MET A 531 14.33 21.90 -15.11
C MET A 531 14.00 22.58 -13.78
N GLU A 532 14.58 23.73 -13.52
CA GLU A 532 14.40 24.44 -12.25
C GLU A 532 12.95 24.93 -12.08
N TYR A 533 12.36 25.38 -13.18
CA TYR A 533 10.97 25.84 -13.19
C TYR A 533 9.99 24.71 -12.84
N VAL A 534 10.08 23.59 -13.55
CA VAL A 534 9.15 22.47 -13.34
C VAL A 534 9.34 21.85 -11.96
N ARG A 535 10.58 21.66 -11.52
CA ARG A 535 10.86 21.12 -10.17
C ARG A 535 10.45 22.07 -9.06
N SER A 536 10.50 23.36 -9.30
CA SER A 536 10.00 24.38 -8.38
C SER A 536 8.49 24.23 -8.16
N ARG A 537 7.73 24.06 -9.23
CA ARG A 537 6.29 23.83 -9.18
C ARG A 537 5.93 22.49 -8.53
N HIS A 538 6.70 21.47 -8.84
CA HIS A 538 6.57 20.16 -8.21
C HIS A 538 6.76 20.27 -6.69
N LEU A 539 7.79 20.96 -6.24
CA LEU A 539 8.03 21.24 -4.83
C LEU A 539 6.87 22.01 -4.18
N ASP A 540 6.37 23.05 -4.86
CA ASP A 540 5.26 23.87 -4.34
C ASP A 540 3.99 23.05 -4.17
N TYR A 541 3.64 22.25 -5.18
CA TYR A 541 2.45 21.40 -5.13
C TYR A 541 2.50 20.42 -3.94
N PHE A 542 3.60 19.70 -3.78
CA PHE A 542 3.73 18.74 -2.68
C PHE A 542 3.90 19.42 -1.32
N THR A 543 4.40 20.64 -1.29
CA THR A 543 4.40 21.47 -0.07
C THR A 543 2.99 21.86 0.33
N ASP A 544 2.15 22.24 -0.61
CA ASP A 544 0.74 22.56 -0.36
C ASP A 544 -0.06 21.32 0.04
N LEU A 545 0.19 20.18 -0.58
CA LEU A 545 -0.42 18.89 -0.19
C LEU A 545 -0.06 18.50 1.24
N ALA A 546 1.22 18.61 1.60
CA ALA A 546 1.68 18.31 2.97
C ALA A 546 1.12 19.31 3.99
N ARG A 547 0.97 20.60 3.61
CA ARG A 547 0.32 21.62 4.44
C ARG A 547 -1.14 21.27 4.69
N GLN A 548 -1.89 20.86 3.69
CA GLN A 548 -3.30 20.46 3.83
C GLN A 548 -3.44 19.28 4.79
N LEU A 549 -2.54 18.26 4.72
CA LEU A 549 -2.51 17.20 5.73
C LEU A 549 -2.24 17.76 7.13
N SER A 550 -1.23 18.63 7.27
CA SER A 550 -0.90 19.25 8.56
C SER A 550 -2.07 20.04 9.16
N ASP A 551 -2.85 20.72 8.32
CA ASP A 551 -4.07 21.42 8.74
C ASP A 551 -5.21 20.44 9.08
N ALA A 552 -5.39 19.38 8.30
CA ALA A 552 -6.41 18.34 8.50
C ALA A 552 -6.16 17.48 9.76
N MET A 553 -4.91 17.37 10.24
CA MET A 553 -4.58 16.72 11.51
C MET A 553 -5.28 17.36 12.73
N ARG A 554 -5.78 18.57 12.55
CA ARG A 554 -6.58 19.29 13.57
C ARG A 554 -8.08 19.02 13.47
N GLY A 555 -8.51 18.11 12.57
CA GLY A 555 -9.91 17.77 12.27
C GLY A 555 -10.12 16.28 11.94
N ASN A 556 -11.31 15.96 11.45
CA ASN A 556 -11.73 14.55 11.21
C ASN A 556 -11.31 13.98 9.85
N GLU A 557 -10.67 14.77 8.99
CA GLU A 557 -10.33 14.37 7.61
C GLU A 557 -8.89 13.86 7.44
N TYR A 558 -8.13 13.71 8.52
CA TYR A 558 -6.71 13.39 8.44
C TYR A 558 -6.43 12.09 7.67
N GLN A 559 -7.29 11.07 7.82
CA GLN A 559 -7.07 9.77 7.17
C GLN A 559 -7.09 9.87 5.64
N VAL A 560 -7.96 10.71 5.10
CA VAL A 560 -8.06 10.95 3.65
C VAL A 560 -6.76 11.57 3.13
N TRP A 561 -6.31 12.63 3.78
CA TRP A 561 -5.09 13.34 3.40
C TRP A 561 -3.83 12.50 3.64
N PHE A 562 -3.81 11.70 4.72
CA PHE A 562 -2.72 10.78 5.02
C PHE A 562 -2.57 9.72 3.92
N ASN A 563 -3.67 9.09 3.51
CA ASN A 563 -3.67 8.10 2.44
C ASN A 563 -3.24 8.70 1.10
N ARG A 564 -3.69 9.91 0.80
CA ARG A 564 -3.29 10.65 -0.40
C ARG A 564 -1.79 10.95 -0.40
N LEU A 565 -1.27 11.48 0.69
CA LEU A 565 0.17 11.78 0.80
C LEU A 565 1.01 10.49 0.81
N ASN A 566 0.48 9.43 1.38
CA ASN A 566 1.14 8.10 1.37
C ASN A 566 1.28 7.55 -0.05
N ALA A 567 0.31 7.79 -0.93
CA ALA A 567 0.40 7.42 -2.34
C ALA A 567 1.47 8.23 -3.09
N GLU A 568 1.81 9.44 -2.59
CA GLU A 568 2.75 10.38 -3.21
C GLU A 568 4.14 10.37 -2.57
N GLN A 569 4.47 9.39 -1.73
CA GLN A 569 5.74 9.36 -1.00
C GLN A 569 6.97 9.53 -1.90
N ASP A 570 6.98 8.90 -3.07
CA ASP A 570 8.11 8.95 -3.99
C ASP A 570 8.28 10.33 -4.61
N ASN A 571 7.19 11.00 -4.95
CA ASN A 571 7.19 12.37 -5.44
C ASN A 571 7.65 13.34 -4.35
N VAL A 572 7.16 13.17 -3.14
CA VAL A 572 7.55 13.98 -1.97
C VAL A 572 9.03 13.82 -1.64
N ARG A 573 9.54 12.58 -1.61
CA ARG A 573 10.97 12.30 -1.40
C ARG A 573 11.83 12.95 -2.48
N TYR A 574 11.38 12.87 -3.73
CA TYR A 574 12.09 13.46 -4.85
C TYR A 574 12.12 14.99 -4.78
N ALA A 575 11.01 15.62 -4.36
CA ALA A 575 10.95 17.06 -4.12
C ALA A 575 11.92 17.50 -3.00
N LEU A 576 11.92 16.77 -1.87
CA LEU A 576 12.82 17.04 -0.74
C LEU A 576 14.30 16.87 -1.14
N GLN A 577 14.63 15.77 -1.80
CA GLN A 577 15.99 15.49 -2.26
C GLN A 577 16.50 16.63 -3.15
N TRP A 578 15.69 17.08 -4.09
CA TRP A 578 16.07 18.17 -4.97
C TRP A 578 16.20 19.51 -4.24
N ALA A 579 15.26 19.84 -3.34
CA ALA A 579 15.24 21.12 -2.65
C ALA A 579 16.38 21.26 -1.64
N LEU A 580 16.76 20.17 -0.99
CA LEU A 580 17.82 20.14 0.03
C LEU A 580 19.20 19.77 -0.52
N ASP A 581 19.36 19.66 -1.85
CA ASP A 581 20.67 19.45 -2.50
C ASP A 581 21.61 20.63 -2.28
N ASP A 582 22.92 20.35 -2.14
CA ASP A 582 23.94 21.38 -1.86
C ASP A 582 24.07 22.44 -2.95
N ASN A 583 23.75 22.08 -4.19
CA ASN A 583 23.85 22.97 -5.34
C ASN A 583 22.61 23.89 -5.51
N ARG A 584 21.63 23.84 -4.60
CA ARG A 584 20.42 24.65 -4.69
C ARG A 584 20.57 25.98 -3.92
N SER A 585 19.81 26.98 -4.38
CA SER A 585 19.76 28.28 -3.72
C SER A 585 19.15 28.17 -2.31
N SER A 586 19.48 29.11 -1.41
CA SER A 586 18.88 29.18 -0.08
C SER A 586 17.35 29.28 -0.14
N ALA A 587 16.79 29.97 -1.13
CA ALA A 587 15.35 30.12 -1.30
C ALA A 587 14.66 28.78 -1.61
N ILE A 588 15.28 27.92 -2.41
CA ILE A 588 14.78 26.58 -2.68
C ILE A 588 14.91 25.70 -1.44
N ALA A 589 16.03 25.78 -0.72
CA ALA A 589 16.24 25.04 0.52
C ALA A 589 15.23 25.43 1.61
N GLU A 590 14.84 26.69 1.71
CA GLU A 590 13.80 27.15 2.62
C GLU A 590 12.43 26.56 2.29
N ARG A 591 12.08 26.43 1.01
CA ARG A 591 10.84 25.76 0.60
C ARG A 591 10.89 24.26 0.92
N GLY A 592 12.05 23.61 0.74
CA GLY A 592 12.27 22.22 1.17
C GLY A 592 12.15 22.05 2.68
N ALA A 593 12.60 23.01 3.47
CA ALA A 593 12.46 23.00 4.93
C ALA A 593 10.99 23.16 5.36
N TRP A 594 10.19 23.95 4.65
CA TRP A 594 8.74 24.02 4.87
C TRP A 594 8.05 22.69 4.55
N LEU A 595 8.36 22.08 3.40
CA LEU A 595 7.84 20.77 3.05
C LEU A 595 8.17 19.74 4.14
N ALA A 596 9.44 19.64 4.56
CA ALA A 596 9.86 18.75 5.64
C ALA A 596 9.05 19.01 6.92
N GLY A 597 8.85 20.29 7.27
CA GLY A 597 8.11 20.67 8.46
C GLY A 597 6.65 20.23 8.45
N TYR A 598 5.97 20.33 7.33
CA TYR A 598 4.58 19.85 7.21
C TYR A 598 4.48 18.32 7.20
N LEU A 599 5.54 17.62 6.83
CA LEU A 599 5.58 16.15 6.87
C LEU A 599 5.84 15.57 8.25
N GLY A 600 6.13 16.39 9.26
CA GLY A 600 6.46 15.92 10.62
C GLY A 600 5.46 14.90 11.16
N PHE A 601 4.17 15.21 11.11
CA PHE A 601 3.11 14.31 11.54
C PHE A 601 2.99 13.06 10.64
N PHE A 602 3.17 13.22 9.35
CA PHE A 602 3.14 12.10 8.41
C PHE A 602 4.20 11.05 8.75
N TRP A 603 5.43 11.45 9.03
CA TRP A 603 6.49 10.55 9.45
C TRP A 603 6.27 9.97 10.84
N LEU A 604 5.69 10.75 11.74
CA LEU A 604 5.39 10.31 13.10
C LEU A 604 4.38 9.15 13.11
N PHE A 605 3.28 9.31 12.38
CA PHE A 605 2.23 8.28 12.28
C PHE A 605 2.58 7.17 11.28
N GLY A 606 3.36 7.46 10.23
CA GLY A 606 3.87 6.50 9.26
C GLY A 606 5.06 5.66 9.73
N ASN A 607 5.54 5.92 10.96
CA ASN A 607 6.66 5.19 11.57
C ASN A 607 8.01 5.32 10.83
N SER A 608 8.22 6.46 10.13
CA SER A 608 9.43 6.73 9.32
C SER A 608 10.40 7.68 10.05
N ILE A 609 10.73 7.35 11.32
CA ILE A 609 11.50 8.20 12.23
C ILE A 609 12.90 8.54 11.67
N ASP A 610 13.60 7.56 11.12
CA ASP A 610 14.96 7.76 10.58
C ASP A 610 14.98 8.63 9.31
N GLU A 611 13.96 8.51 8.46
CA GLU A 611 13.80 9.37 7.28
C GLU A 611 13.57 10.83 7.71
N ALA A 612 12.68 11.03 8.69
CA ALA A 612 12.40 12.33 9.27
C ALA A 612 13.67 12.98 9.85
N ARG A 613 14.39 12.26 10.69
CA ARG A 613 15.63 12.75 11.33
C ARG A 613 16.67 13.19 10.30
N ARG A 614 16.93 12.36 9.28
CA ARG A 614 17.89 12.72 8.21
C ARG A 614 17.43 13.95 7.45
N THR A 615 16.15 14.01 7.12
CA THR A 615 15.58 15.12 6.35
C THR A 615 15.61 16.43 7.13
N PHE A 616 15.18 16.42 8.40
CA PHE A 616 15.23 17.61 9.24
C PHE A 616 16.66 18.08 9.52
N LYS A 617 17.57 17.16 9.82
CA LYS A 617 18.99 17.50 9.98
C LYS A 617 19.52 18.20 8.72
N ARG A 618 19.24 17.63 7.55
CA ARG A 618 19.64 18.22 6.28
C ARG A 618 19.01 19.61 6.05
N ALA A 619 17.71 19.78 6.38
CA ALA A 619 17.02 21.06 6.26
C ALA A 619 17.65 22.11 7.16
N VAL A 620 17.98 21.78 8.43
CA VAL A 620 18.65 22.67 9.37
C VAL A 620 20.05 23.08 8.86
N GLU A 621 20.82 22.12 8.31
CA GLU A 621 22.15 22.39 7.72
C GLU A 621 22.06 23.32 6.50
N ARG A 622 21.06 23.13 5.65
CA ARG A 622 20.88 23.91 4.40
C ARG A 622 20.33 25.29 4.61
N VAL A 623 19.50 25.50 5.65
CA VAL A 623 18.89 26.78 5.98
C VAL A 623 19.55 27.34 7.23
N SER A 624 20.70 28.00 7.08
CA SER A 624 21.50 28.50 8.20
C SER A 624 21.00 29.83 8.78
N ARG A 625 20.32 30.68 7.98
CA ARG A 625 19.84 31.98 8.45
C ARG A 625 18.58 31.82 9.33
N PRO A 626 18.41 32.64 10.40
CA PRO A 626 17.18 32.66 11.14
C PRO A 626 16.01 33.15 10.27
N CYS A 627 15.07 32.25 10.02
CA CYS A 627 13.88 32.53 9.21
C CYS A 627 12.78 31.50 9.57
N PRO A 628 11.51 31.73 9.18
CA PRO A 628 10.42 30.81 9.48
C PRO A 628 10.67 29.36 9.02
N ALA A 629 11.26 29.16 7.85
CA ALA A 629 11.59 27.84 7.32
C ALA A 629 12.60 27.10 8.21
N ARG A 630 13.64 27.79 8.71
CA ARG A 630 14.58 27.24 9.66
C ARG A 630 13.90 26.87 10.98
N ALA A 631 13.06 27.76 11.50
CA ALA A 631 12.33 27.50 12.74
C ALA A 631 11.45 26.26 12.61
N LYS A 632 10.75 26.08 11.49
CA LYS A 632 9.93 24.90 11.22
C LYS A 632 10.78 23.62 11.19
N ALA A 633 11.94 23.65 10.52
CA ALA A 633 12.86 22.52 10.46
C ALA A 633 13.48 22.19 11.84
N LEU A 634 13.85 23.22 12.62
CA LEU A 634 14.40 23.06 13.96
C LEU A 634 13.40 22.41 14.93
N VAL A 635 12.14 22.88 14.90
CA VAL A 635 11.07 22.29 15.73
C VAL A 635 10.86 20.81 15.36
N GLY A 636 10.78 20.50 14.07
CA GLY A 636 10.71 19.12 13.59
C GLY A 636 11.90 18.28 14.04
N ALA A 637 13.14 18.77 13.83
CA ALA A 637 14.35 18.08 14.27
C ALA A 637 14.34 17.83 15.79
N GLY A 638 13.90 18.83 16.56
CA GLY A 638 13.80 18.75 18.02
C GLY A 638 12.78 17.71 18.49
N ILE A 639 11.61 17.64 17.86
CA ILE A 639 10.58 16.64 18.19
C ILE A 639 11.11 15.21 17.96
N PHE A 640 11.74 14.95 16.81
CA PHE A 640 12.26 13.60 16.51
C PHE A 640 13.49 13.24 17.37
N ALA A 641 14.34 14.21 17.72
CA ALA A 641 15.41 14.00 18.66
C ALA A 641 14.89 13.69 20.08
N TRP A 642 13.86 14.40 20.53
CA TRP A 642 13.19 14.13 21.80
C TRP A 642 12.63 12.70 21.83
N GLN A 643 11.89 12.28 20.79
CA GLN A 643 11.32 10.93 20.71
C GLN A 643 12.35 9.80 20.68
N THR A 644 13.55 10.09 20.19
CA THR A 644 14.66 9.11 20.18
C THR A 644 15.58 9.20 21.40
N GLY A 645 15.20 10.03 22.40
CA GLY A 645 15.95 10.16 23.65
C GLY A 645 17.17 11.08 23.56
N GLU A 646 17.39 11.77 22.43
CA GLU A 646 18.49 12.72 22.25
C GLU A 646 18.15 14.09 22.87
N TYR A 647 17.87 14.11 24.18
CA TYR A 647 17.33 15.28 24.89
C TYR A 647 18.18 16.57 24.76
N ALA A 648 19.50 16.45 24.69
CA ALA A 648 20.37 17.63 24.56
C ALA A 648 20.24 18.29 23.18
N ALA A 649 20.14 17.49 22.11
CA ALA A 649 19.91 17.99 20.76
C ALA A 649 18.49 18.58 20.64
N ALA A 650 17.51 17.89 21.20
CA ALA A 650 16.12 18.33 21.23
C ALA A 650 15.98 19.70 21.90
N GLU A 651 16.61 19.89 23.07
CA GLU A 651 16.61 21.16 23.79
C GLU A 651 17.20 22.29 22.95
N THR A 652 18.36 22.04 22.33
CA THR A 652 19.03 23.06 21.51
C THR A 652 18.13 23.47 20.33
N TRP A 653 17.58 22.50 19.60
CA TRP A 653 16.81 22.77 18.41
C TRP A 653 15.42 23.37 18.69
N LEU A 654 14.71 22.89 19.72
CA LEU A 654 13.40 23.42 20.09
C LEU A 654 13.52 24.86 20.61
N HIS A 655 14.52 25.16 21.46
CA HIS A 655 14.71 26.52 21.96
C HIS A 655 15.16 27.51 20.88
N GLU A 656 16.06 27.10 19.95
CA GLU A 656 16.43 27.91 18.79
C GLU A 656 15.22 28.18 17.91
N GLY A 657 14.45 27.14 17.58
CA GLY A 657 13.23 27.24 16.77
C GLY A 657 12.19 28.17 17.41
N LEU A 658 11.94 28.00 18.72
CA LEU A 658 11.01 28.84 19.47
C LEU A 658 11.45 30.30 19.51
N ALA A 659 12.75 30.56 19.68
CA ALA A 659 13.29 31.93 19.67
C ALA A 659 13.05 32.62 18.31
N ILE A 660 13.21 31.88 17.20
CA ILE A 660 12.90 32.42 15.86
C ILE A 660 11.39 32.67 15.73
N TRP A 661 10.52 31.73 16.12
CA TRP A 661 9.07 31.92 16.06
C TRP A 661 8.59 33.13 16.88
N ARG A 662 9.18 33.42 18.01
CA ARG A 662 8.88 34.60 18.82
C ARG A 662 9.26 35.91 18.11
N SER A 663 10.19 35.89 17.17
CA SER A 663 10.63 37.08 16.44
C SER A 663 9.82 37.38 15.17
N VAL A 664 8.92 36.47 14.77
CA VAL A 664 8.14 36.59 13.54
C VAL A 664 6.64 36.34 13.80
N SER A 665 5.77 36.81 12.87
CA SER A 665 4.31 36.80 13.05
C SER A 665 3.69 35.51 12.47
N TYR A 666 3.91 34.36 13.15
CA TYR A 666 3.31 33.07 12.84
C TYR A 666 2.68 32.46 14.09
N PRO A 667 1.51 32.92 14.52
CA PRO A 667 0.95 32.58 15.83
C PRO A 667 0.62 31.09 16.00
N ASN A 668 0.16 30.39 14.97
CA ASN A 668 -0.07 28.94 15.02
C ASN A 668 1.23 28.17 15.25
N GLU A 669 2.28 28.49 14.48
CA GLU A 669 3.58 27.83 14.57
C GLU A 669 4.28 28.14 15.92
N LEU A 670 4.11 29.37 16.40
CA LEU A 670 4.60 29.74 17.72
C LEU A 670 3.90 28.92 18.83
N ALA A 671 2.57 28.77 18.74
CA ALA A 671 1.80 28.00 19.70
C ALA A 671 2.21 26.54 19.72
N ASP A 672 2.34 25.93 18.55
CA ASP A 672 2.78 24.52 18.38
C ASP A 672 4.21 24.33 18.93
N ALA A 673 5.14 25.22 18.57
CA ALA A 673 6.53 25.14 19.04
C ALA A 673 6.63 25.30 20.56
N THR A 674 5.85 26.21 21.14
CA THR A 674 5.78 26.43 22.59
C THR A 674 5.23 25.19 23.27
N HIS A 675 4.19 24.59 22.75
CA HIS A 675 3.61 23.34 23.23
C HIS A 675 4.63 22.18 23.24
N MET A 676 5.31 21.94 22.12
CA MET A 676 6.31 20.87 21.99
C MET A 676 7.51 21.09 22.92
N THR A 677 7.93 22.34 23.08
CA THR A 677 9.00 22.68 24.04
C THR A 677 8.54 22.40 25.48
N GLY A 678 7.27 22.66 25.79
CA GLY A 678 6.66 22.34 27.07
C GLY A 678 6.69 20.84 27.39
N HIS A 679 6.42 19.97 26.41
CA HIS A 679 6.54 18.52 26.58
C HIS A 679 7.98 18.08 26.84
N LEU A 680 8.97 18.64 26.15
CA LEU A 680 10.38 18.36 26.43
C LEU A 680 10.75 18.71 27.87
N GLU A 681 10.35 19.90 28.33
CA GLU A 681 10.62 20.34 29.70
C GLU A 681 9.93 19.45 30.75
N PHE A 682 8.70 19.01 30.45
CA PHE A 682 7.96 18.05 31.25
C PHE A 682 8.69 16.71 31.41
N ASP A 683 9.13 16.10 30.30
CA ASP A 683 9.85 14.84 30.34
C ASP A 683 11.19 14.92 31.04
N ARG A 684 11.82 16.11 31.03
CA ARG A 684 13.01 16.41 31.82
C ARG A 684 12.71 16.72 33.27
N ARG A 685 11.45 16.56 33.72
CA ARG A 685 10.97 16.84 35.08
C ARG A 685 11.11 18.31 35.50
N ARG A 686 11.19 19.22 34.56
CA ARG A 686 11.20 20.67 34.78
C ARG A 686 9.77 21.21 34.75
N TYR A 687 8.98 20.89 35.75
CA TYR A 687 7.53 21.09 35.74
C TYR A 687 7.09 22.57 35.69
N GLU A 688 7.82 23.47 36.34
CA GLU A 688 7.49 24.90 36.31
C GLU A 688 7.73 25.53 34.92
N PRO A 689 8.89 25.33 34.26
CA PRO A 689 9.06 25.71 32.85
C PRO A 689 8.01 25.09 31.92
N ALA A 690 7.70 23.81 32.08
CA ALA A 690 6.67 23.13 31.29
C ALA A 690 5.29 23.81 31.46
N ARG A 691 4.90 24.09 32.71
CA ARG A 691 3.64 24.77 33.03
C ARG A 691 3.55 26.14 32.39
N ALA A 692 4.63 26.92 32.44
CA ALA A 692 4.67 28.27 31.86
C ALA A 692 4.51 28.19 30.32
N LEU A 693 5.20 27.25 29.67
CA LEU A 693 5.11 27.03 28.22
C LEU A 693 3.72 26.54 27.79
N PHE A 694 3.12 25.60 28.53
CA PHE A 694 1.76 25.15 28.24
C PHE A 694 0.73 26.26 28.44
N ALA A 695 0.89 27.14 29.45
CA ALA A 695 0.03 28.29 29.65
C ALA A 695 0.19 29.33 28.52
N GLU A 696 1.43 29.63 28.10
CA GLU A 696 1.70 30.52 26.96
C GLU A 696 1.05 29.98 25.68
N SER A 697 1.21 28.69 25.38
CA SER A 697 0.61 28.03 24.22
C SER A 697 -0.93 28.02 24.31
N LEU A 698 -1.48 27.76 25.49
CA LEU A 698 -2.92 27.79 25.73
C LEU A 698 -3.53 29.17 25.42
N ASP A 699 -2.89 30.24 25.85
CA ASP A 699 -3.37 31.61 25.58
C ASP A 699 -3.28 31.96 24.09
N LEU A 700 -2.24 31.49 23.41
CA LEU A 700 -2.12 31.63 21.95
C LEU A 700 -3.27 30.89 21.24
N PHE A 701 -3.54 29.62 21.55
CA PHE A 701 -4.61 28.86 20.90
C PHE A 701 -6.01 29.38 21.28
N LYS A 702 -6.22 29.95 22.46
CA LYS A 702 -7.45 30.68 22.80
C LYS A 702 -7.65 31.89 21.87
N SER A 703 -6.60 32.68 21.65
CA SER A 703 -6.66 33.81 20.74
C SER A 703 -6.92 33.43 19.28
N LEU A 704 -6.49 32.21 18.88
CA LEU A 704 -6.71 31.62 17.57
C LEU A 704 -8.06 30.92 17.41
N GLY A 705 -8.83 30.79 18.50
CA GLY A 705 -10.14 30.11 18.49
C GLY A 705 -10.05 28.60 18.31
N ASN A 706 -8.90 27.97 18.55
CA ASN A 706 -8.72 26.52 18.35
C ASN A 706 -9.13 25.75 19.60
N ALA A 707 -10.41 25.40 19.69
CA ALA A 707 -10.99 24.72 20.84
C ALA A 707 -10.36 23.34 21.13
N VAL A 708 -9.89 22.63 20.12
CA VAL A 708 -9.26 21.31 20.27
C VAL A 708 -7.91 21.45 20.95
N GLN A 709 -7.03 22.34 20.47
CA GLN A 709 -5.73 22.57 21.09
C GLN A 709 -5.84 23.18 22.49
N VAL A 710 -6.85 24.00 22.71
CA VAL A 710 -7.17 24.52 24.06
C VAL A 710 -7.49 23.35 25.01
N ALA A 711 -8.27 22.34 24.56
CA ALA A 711 -8.57 21.16 25.37
C ALA A 711 -7.31 20.32 25.62
N THR A 712 -6.44 20.13 24.62
CA THR A 712 -5.18 19.40 24.72
C THR A 712 -4.27 20.04 25.78
N LEU A 713 -4.04 21.34 25.68
CA LEU A 713 -3.19 22.09 26.64
C LEU A 713 -3.78 22.14 28.03
N THR A 714 -5.12 22.18 28.15
CA THR A 714 -5.77 22.06 29.44
C THR A 714 -5.47 20.69 30.09
N ALA A 715 -5.51 19.62 29.29
CA ALA A 715 -5.13 18.28 29.76
C ALA A 715 -3.63 18.19 30.13
N ASP A 716 -2.75 18.85 29.36
CA ASP A 716 -1.31 18.85 29.64
C ASP A 716 -0.96 19.66 30.91
N LEU A 717 -1.68 20.73 31.19
CA LEU A 717 -1.59 21.42 32.48
C LEU A 717 -2.05 20.50 33.63
N GLY A 718 -3.10 19.71 33.41
CA GLY A 718 -3.52 18.65 34.33
C GLY A 718 -2.45 17.58 34.54
N LEU A 719 -1.68 17.23 33.49
CA LEU A 719 -0.56 16.30 33.59
C LEU A 719 0.57 16.86 34.50
N VAL A 720 0.88 18.15 34.35
CA VAL A 720 1.84 18.83 35.23
C VAL A 720 1.35 18.82 36.67
N ALA A 721 0.08 19.20 36.89
CA ALA A 721 -0.53 19.21 38.23
C ALA A 721 -0.48 17.81 38.87
N MET A 722 -0.77 16.76 38.10
CA MET A 722 -0.68 15.38 38.58
C MET A 722 0.72 15.02 39.05
N GLN A 723 1.78 15.41 38.31
CA GLN A 723 3.17 15.16 38.72
C GLN A 723 3.60 15.97 39.94
N GLN A 724 2.97 17.10 40.19
CA GLN A 724 3.17 17.95 41.39
C GLN A 724 2.28 17.51 42.56
N ALA A 725 1.54 16.41 42.43
CA ALA A 725 0.58 15.86 43.36
C ALA A 725 -0.61 16.81 43.68
N ASP A 726 -0.89 17.80 42.83
CA ASP A 726 -2.09 18.62 42.92
C ASP A 726 -3.23 17.89 42.17
N TYR A 727 -3.70 16.84 42.81
CA TYR A 727 -4.73 15.97 42.22
C TYR A 727 -6.09 16.67 41.98
N PRO A 728 -6.56 17.60 42.82
CA PRO A 728 -7.77 18.36 42.58
C PRO A 728 -7.69 19.19 41.28
N LEU A 729 -6.58 19.89 41.06
CA LEU A 729 -6.36 20.67 39.86
C LEU A 729 -6.23 19.76 38.62
N ALA A 730 -5.51 18.66 38.73
CA ALA A 730 -5.37 17.70 37.66
C ALA A 730 -6.75 17.15 37.19
N GLU A 731 -7.60 16.79 38.17
CA GLU A 731 -8.96 16.30 37.88
C GLU A 731 -9.80 17.37 37.19
N ALA A 732 -9.78 18.62 37.67
CA ALA A 732 -10.52 19.72 37.06
C ALA A 732 -10.10 19.97 35.62
N CYS A 733 -8.79 19.97 35.35
CA CYS A 733 -8.23 20.13 33.99
C CYS A 733 -8.68 18.98 33.07
N TYR A 734 -8.59 17.74 33.52
CA TYR A 734 -8.98 16.59 32.72
C TYR A 734 -10.49 16.54 32.44
N GLN A 735 -11.33 16.91 33.42
CA GLN A 735 -12.78 16.96 33.21
C GLN A 735 -13.18 18.09 32.24
N GLU A 736 -12.51 19.24 32.31
CA GLU A 736 -12.71 20.31 31.34
C GLU A 736 -12.32 19.86 29.92
N ALA A 737 -11.14 19.25 29.75
CA ALA A 737 -10.70 18.72 28.47
C ALA A 737 -11.64 17.63 27.93
N LEU A 738 -12.07 16.71 28.80
CA LEU A 738 -13.01 15.64 28.49
C LEU A 738 -14.34 16.19 27.94
N SER A 739 -14.88 17.24 28.59
CA SER A 739 -16.11 17.90 28.16
C SER A 739 -15.98 18.48 26.75
N LYS A 740 -14.84 19.15 26.47
CA LYS A 740 -14.56 19.75 25.15
C LYS A 740 -14.37 18.70 24.05
N TYR A 741 -13.70 17.60 24.34
CA TYR A 741 -13.49 16.53 23.36
C TYR A 741 -14.79 15.75 23.06
N ARG A 742 -15.69 15.60 24.06
CA ARG A 742 -17.02 15.03 23.82
C ARG A 742 -17.87 15.91 22.92
N GLN A 743 -17.76 17.24 23.04
CA GLN A 743 -18.47 18.19 22.18
C GLN A 743 -17.98 18.19 20.72
N ASN A 744 -16.71 17.90 20.51
CA ASN A 744 -16.08 17.93 19.17
C ASN A 744 -15.90 16.55 18.55
N ASP A 745 -16.36 15.47 19.18
CA ASP A 745 -16.30 14.07 18.75
C ASP A 745 -14.90 13.64 18.28
N ILE A 746 -13.87 13.83 19.16
CA ILE A 746 -12.49 13.45 18.88
C ILE A 746 -12.11 12.24 19.74
N PRO A 747 -12.36 11.01 19.25
CA PRO A 747 -12.28 9.80 20.05
C PRO A 747 -10.87 9.46 20.53
N GLU A 748 -9.81 9.81 19.77
CA GLU A 748 -8.42 9.59 20.16
C GLU A 748 -8.03 10.43 21.37
N ALA A 749 -8.32 11.73 21.31
CA ALA A 749 -8.00 12.66 22.39
C ALA A 749 -8.90 12.37 23.61
N LEU A 750 -10.15 11.96 23.38
CA LEU A 750 -11.07 11.52 24.42
C LEU A 750 -10.49 10.30 25.16
N SER A 751 -9.99 9.31 24.42
CA SER A 751 -9.36 8.13 25.00
C SER A 751 -8.13 8.45 25.84
N ASP A 752 -7.26 9.38 25.36
CA ASP A 752 -6.05 9.79 26.09
C ASP A 752 -6.40 10.48 27.44
N VAL A 753 -7.38 11.38 27.45
CA VAL A 753 -7.80 12.05 28.69
C VAL A 753 -8.45 11.06 29.66
N LEU A 754 -9.25 10.12 29.19
CA LEU A 754 -9.81 9.04 30.01
C LEU A 754 -8.69 8.17 30.61
N TYR A 755 -7.68 7.86 29.82
CA TYR A 755 -6.51 7.14 30.30
C TYR A 755 -5.78 7.91 31.43
N ARG A 756 -5.58 9.23 31.27
CA ARG A 756 -4.95 10.11 32.28
C ARG A 756 -5.81 10.21 33.56
N LEU A 757 -7.13 10.27 33.43
CA LEU A 757 -8.04 10.18 34.57
C LEU A 757 -7.89 8.83 35.29
N GLY A 758 -7.81 7.73 34.58
CA GLY A 758 -7.53 6.41 35.14
C GLY A 758 -6.21 6.40 35.95
N ASP A 759 -5.15 7.01 35.44
CA ASP A 759 -3.88 7.14 36.17
C ASP A 759 -4.03 8.00 37.45
N LEU A 760 -4.76 9.10 37.37
CA LEU A 760 -5.05 9.97 38.51
C LEU A 760 -5.81 9.24 39.63
N TYR A 761 -6.88 8.51 39.25
CA TYR A 761 -7.67 7.75 40.24
C TYR A 761 -6.86 6.59 40.84
N ARG A 762 -6.02 5.94 40.04
CA ARG A 762 -5.10 4.94 40.57
C ARG A 762 -4.08 5.51 41.55
N LEU A 763 -3.55 6.70 41.30
CA LEU A 763 -2.63 7.40 42.26
C LEU A 763 -3.33 7.78 43.56
N ARG A 764 -4.62 8.05 43.52
CA ARG A 764 -5.49 8.32 44.69
C ARG A 764 -5.94 7.03 45.37
N ASN A 765 -5.47 5.87 44.94
CA ASN A 765 -5.85 4.54 45.40
C ASN A 765 -7.33 4.18 45.20
N ASP A 766 -8.01 4.87 44.29
CA ASP A 766 -9.35 4.48 43.81
C ASP A 766 -9.19 3.57 42.56
N ILE A 767 -9.05 2.29 42.87
CA ILE A 767 -8.76 1.27 41.86
C ILE A 767 -9.96 0.98 40.95
N ASP A 768 -11.16 1.05 41.51
CA ASP A 768 -12.41 0.81 40.77
C ASP A 768 -12.70 1.96 39.81
N GLY A 769 -12.54 3.20 40.28
CA GLY A 769 -12.63 4.38 39.41
C GLY A 769 -11.59 4.36 38.29
N ALA A 770 -10.35 3.97 38.61
CA ALA A 770 -9.28 3.83 37.61
C ALA A 770 -9.64 2.77 36.54
N ALA A 771 -10.17 1.61 36.97
CA ALA A 771 -10.60 0.55 36.06
C ALA A 771 -11.68 1.02 35.10
N ALA A 772 -12.68 1.76 35.59
CA ALA A 772 -13.77 2.29 34.78
C ALA A 772 -13.24 3.24 33.70
N TYR A 773 -12.36 4.19 34.05
CA TYR A 773 -11.78 5.12 33.08
C TYR A 773 -10.89 4.43 32.04
N TYR A 774 -10.06 3.48 32.45
CA TYR A 774 -9.24 2.71 31.50
C TYR A 774 -10.09 1.86 30.57
N GLN A 775 -11.20 1.29 31.06
CA GLN A 775 -12.09 0.52 30.22
C GLN A 775 -12.83 1.41 29.21
N GLU A 776 -13.35 2.58 29.66
CA GLU A 776 -13.99 3.54 28.75
C GLU A 776 -12.98 4.03 27.67
N SER A 777 -11.72 4.33 28.08
CA SER A 777 -10.65 4.69 27.14
C SER A 777 -10.44 3.59 26.09
N LEU A 778 -10.32 2.33 26.52
CA LEU A 778 -10.12 1.18 25.65
C LEU A 778 -11.29 0.98 24.68
N ASP A 779 -12.53 1.12 25.17
CA ASP A 779 -13.74 0.96 24.36
C ASP A 779 -13.85 2.03 23.27
N ARG A 780 -13.33 3.25 23.53
CA ARG A 780 -13.29 4.35 22.55
C ARG A 780 -12.21 4.16 21.49
N ILE A 781 -11.06 3.61 21.87
CA ILE A 781 -9.90 3.53 20.97
C ILE A 781 -9.89 2.24 20.10
N ARG A 782 -10.53 1.16 20.58
CA ARG A 782 -10.59 -0.12 19.84
C ARG A 782 -11.21 0.02 18.45
N PRO A 783 -12.34 0.71 18.24
CA PRO A 783 -12.93 0.88 16.91
C PRO A 783 -12.01 1.58 15.91
N LEU A 784 -11.05 2.38 16.39
CA LEU A 784 -10.08 3.11 15.57
C LEU A 784 -8.86 2.29 15.19
N ASN A 785 -8.74 1.07 15.74
CA ASN A 785 -7.60 0.18 15.55
C ASN A 785 -6.23 0.85 15.83
N TYR A 786 -6.20 1.79 16.79
CA TYR A 786 -4.96 2.46 17.20
C TYR A 786 -4.21 1.55 18.19
N LYS A 787 -3.33 0.73 17.65
CA LYS A 787 -2.65 -0.37 18.37
C LYS A 787 -1.94 0.08 19.64
N LEU A 788 -1.21 1.22 19.58
CA LEU A 788 -0.48 1.72 20.75
C LEU A 788 -1.44 2.09 21.89
N GLY A 789 -2.51 2.82 21.59
CA GLY A 789 -3.54 3.19 22.57
C GLY A 789 -4.23 1.97 23.19
N ILE A 790 -4.56 0.96 22.35
CA ILE A 790 -5.13 -0.30 22.79
C ILE A 790 -4.16 -1.03 23.74
N ALA A 791 -2.88 -1.15 23.36
CA ALA A 791 -1.87 -1.80 24.16
C ALA A 791 -1.67 -1.10 25.53
N CYS A 792 -1.63 0.24 25.53
CA CYS A 792 -1.53 1.03 26.77
C CYS A 792 -2.75 0.81 27.67
N GLY A 793 -3.98 0.86 27.12
CA GLY A 793 -5.20 0.62 27.89
C GLY A 793 -5.24 -0.78 28.50
N LEU A 794 -4.93 -1.81 27.70
CA LEU A 794 -4.84 -3.20 28.14
C LEU A 794 -3.77 -3.41 29.20
N HIS A 795 -2.60 -2.79 29.04
CA HIS A 795 -1.53 -2.85 30.01
C HIS A 795 -1.98 -2.29 31.39
N LYS A 796 -2.66 -1.14 31.40
CA LYS A 796 -3.17 -0.53 32.64
C LYS A 796 -4.27 -1.37 33.30
N LEU A 797 -5.19 -1.88 32.50
CA LEU A 797 -6.21 -2.82 32.99
C LEU A 797 -5.58 -4.10 33.56
N GLY A 798 -4.51 -4.59 32.94
CA GLY A 798 -3.72 -5.70 33.46
C GLY A 798 -3.05 -5.37 34.81
N GLN A 799 -2.53 -4.15 34.99
CA GLN A 799 -1.99 -3.67 36.24
C GLN A 799 -3.08 -3.58 37.33
N VAL A 800 -4.25 -3.05 36.99
CA VAL A 800 -5.41 -2.98 37.89
C VAL A 800 -5.83 -4.38 38.33
N ALA A 801 -5.99 -5.32 37.39
CA ALA A 801 -6.35 -6.71 37.69
C ALA A 801 -5.33 -7.38 38.62
N ARG A 802 -4.05 -7.05 38.49
CA ARG A 802 -3.02 -7.53 39.41
C ARG A 802 -3.20 -6.95 40.84
N LEU A 803 -3.51 -5.66 40.95
CA LEU A 803 -3.73 -4.97 42.24
C LEU A 803 -4.96 -5.49 42.95
N THR A 804 -6.00 -5.90 42.21
CA THR A 804 -7.26 -6.46 42.72
C THR A 804 -7.23 -7.98 42.95
N GLY A 805 -6.05 -8.61 42.83
CA GLY A 805 -5.88 -10.04 43.09
C GLY A 805 -6.47 -10.96 42.03
N GLN A 806 -6.57 -10.50 40.76
CA GLN A 806 -7.12 -11.26 39.64
C GLN A 806 -5.99 -11.63 38.63
N PRO A 807 -5.09 -12.55 38.98
CA PRO A 807 -3.87 -12.80 38.21
C PRO A 807 -4.12 -13.39 36.82
N GLN A 808 -5.23 -14.12 36.65
CA GLN A 808 -5.58 -14.68 35.34
C GLN A 808 -5.99 -13.57 34.36
N ILE A 809 -6.88 -12.68 34.79
CA ILE A 809 -7.31 -11.53 33.99
C ILE A 809 -6.13 -10.61 33.67
N ALA A 810 -5.24 -10.38 34.65
CA ALA A 810 -4.02 -9.61 34.42
C ALA A 810 -3.15 -10.22 33.33
N ARG A 811 -2.97 -11.55 33.33
CA ARG A 811 -2.18 -12.27 32.33
C ARG A 811 -2.79 -12.15 30.94
N ASP A 812 -4.10 -12.34 30.85
CA ASP A 812 -4.82 -12.29 29.56
C ASP A 812 -4.76 -10.88 28.94
N ARG A 813 -5.01 -9.84 29.74
CA ARG A 813 -4.89 -8.44 29.30
C ARG A 813 -3.45 -8.06 28.86
N LEU A 814 -2.43 -8.52 29.61
CA LEU A 814 -1.04 -8.25 29.24
C LEU A 814 -0.60 -9.02 27.99
N ARG A 815 -1.12 -10.22 27.75
CA ARG A 815 -0.88 -10.95 26.50
C ARG A 815 -1.54 -10.29 25.30
N GLU A 816 -2.78 -9.80 25.48
CA GLU A 816 -3.46 -9.03 24.43
C GLU A 816 -2.72 -7.71 24.12
N ALA A 817 -2.08 -7.12 25.10
CA ALA A 817 -1.31 -5.88 24.94
C ALA A 817 0.01 -6.07 24.15
N LEU A 818 0.61 -7.26 24.22
CA LEU A 818 1.84 -7.64 23.48
C LEU A 818 1.53 -8.02 22.05
#